data_74d9ee80a42be7c32fb5474c7e870af1
#
_entry.id   74d9ee80a42be7c32fb5474c7e870af1
#
_cell.length_a   1.000
_cell.length_b   1.000
_cell.length_c   1.000
_cell.angle_alpha   90.00
_cell.angle_beta   90.00
_cell.angle_gamma   90.00
#
_symmetry.space_group_name_H-M   'P 1'
#
loop_
_entity.id
_entity.type
_entity.pdbx_description
1 polymer ?
#
loop_
_entity_poly.entity_id
_entity_poly.type
_entity_poly.pdbx_seq_one_letter_code
_entity_poly.pdbx_strand_id
1 'polypeptide(L)'
;MSKTILLNQSDWHFTKENPGIPTAVMGEAIALPHTWNAVDGQDGGNDYYRGTCWYTLALAKPTIPAGGKAVLQLDGAAMTAAVYLNGEKLAEHKGGYSTFRVDLTDHLKEENLLAISVDNSDNDTVYPQKADFTFYGGIYRDVTLHIVPAEHFALPANGAPALKVTPIVTDLAAKTSEITVEAAVVGAQNVTFALEGQTLTAPVEKGTAKVVFTLNNAHLWDGVDDPFLYTVSAKLDNGEETSARFGCRKFEIDPQKGFILNGREYPLRGVSRHQDRKGMGNALTKEMMEEDISIILEMGANTIRLAHYQHAQYFYDLCDEKGLVIWAEIPYITMHMPNGRANTLTQMEELIVQNYNHPCIAVWGLSNEITAASAVNEDLLENHRLLNELAHKLDPTRKTTMANVFMLETTSPILEIPDVNSYNLYFGWYLGELEQNDEFFDKYHADYPDRCIGFSEYGADANPQYQSSHPEKGDYTESYQCVYHEHIAKMIAARPWLWATHVWNMFDFAADGRDEGGKHGENQKGLVTFDRKLKKDPFYLYKAYWSKEPFVHLCGSRYVDRAEDVTEIKVYSNLPEVSLYKDGQLVETRKGDKVFTFQLPITGKHSIEARSGEHSSVILVNKVDAPNPDYAMDNRKNVTNWFDGELDESCWSVKDNMAAATADPKVGPILKQISDKAAAARGDVAAAVKDNPALVAMMERAMRRMTIESMLMQAGASEEDIKQLNRVLQGISKE
;
A
#
# COMPACT_ATOMS: atom_id res chain seq x y z
N MET A 1 29.24 -3.84 -27.73
CA MET A 1 28.71 -4.05 -26.38
C MET A 1 27.60 -3.06 -26.11
N SER A 2 26.60 -3.48 -25.37
CA SER A 2 25.48 -2.65 -24.97
C SER A 2 25.92 -1.46 -24.14
N LYS A 3 25.19 -0.34 -24.26
CA LYS A 3 25.40 0.89 -23.49
C LYS A 3 24.06 1.37 -22.96
N THR A 4 24.05 1.77 -21.71
CA THR A 4 22.88 2.36 -21.03
C THR A 4 23.17 3.82 -20.71
N ILE A 5 22.28 4.73 -21.08
CA ILE A 5 22.41 6.18 -20.88
C ILE A 5 21.23 6.64 -20.04
N LEU A 6 21.49 7.13 -18.83
CA LEU A 6 20.46 7.76 -18.00
C LEU A 6 20.20 9.18 -18.53
N LEU A 7 18.95 9.47 -18.88
CA LEU A 7 18.55 10.76 -19.45
C LEU A 7 18.01 11.76 -18.43
N ASN A 8 17.99 11.44 -17.14
CA ASN A 8 17.39 12.28 -16.10
C ASN A 8 17.94 13.70 -16.02
N GLN A 9 19.24 13.87 -16.28
CA GLN A 9 19.95 15.16 -16.25
C GLN A 9 20.12 15.77 -17.64
N SER A 10 19.45 15.22 -18.67
CA SER A 10 19.39 15.85 -19.99
C SER A 10 18.54 17.13 -19.94
N ASP A 11 18.62 17.93 -20.98
CA ASP A 11 17.93 19.23 -21.07
C ASP A 11 16.43 19.05 -21.35
N TRP A 12 15.74 18.47 -20.38
CA TRP A 12 14.28 18.28 -20.41
C TRP A 12 13.54 19.58 -20.19
N HIS A 13 12.46 19.78 -20.96
CA HIS A 13 11.53 20.88 -20.79
C HIS A 13 10.12 20.37 -20.55
N PHE A 14 9.38 21.05 -19.69
CA PHE A 14 8.03 20.67 -19.26
C PHE A 14 7.04 21.82 -19.46
N THR A 15 5.82 21.50 -19.88
CA THR A 15 4.72 22.45 -19.94
C THR A 15 3.37 21.79 -19.67
N LYS A 16 2.48 22.54 -18.99
CA LYS A 16 1.05 22.23 -18.87
C LYS A 16 0.24 22.67 -20.09
N GLU A 17 0.83 23.46 -20.99
CA GLU A 17 0.16 23.82 -22.24
C GLU A 17 0.05 22.62 -23.18
N ASN A 18 -1.12 22.44 -23.77
CA ASN A 18 -1.39 21.35 -24.69
C ASN A 18 -1.82 21.89 -26.09
N PRO A 19 -0.87 22.39 -26.88
CA PRO A 19 -1.16 22.89 -28.25
C PRO A 19 -1.31 21.75 -29.27
N GLY A 20 -1.29 20.49 -28.83
CA GLY A 20 -1.13 19.31 -29.68
C GLY A 20 0.31 18.81 -29.69
N ILE A 21 0.66 17.95 -30.66
CA ILE A 21 2.00 17.34 -30.73
C ILE A 21 3.07 18.43 -30.91
N PRO A 22 4.07 18.55 -30.02
CA PRO A 22 5.13 19.54 -30.10
C PRO A 22 5.97 19.39 -31.37
N THR A 23 6.33 20.51 -31.96
CA THR A 23 7.23 20.59 -33.13
C THR A 23 8.61 21.19 -32.79
N ALA A 24 8.79 21.64 -31.54
CA ALA A 24 10.03 22.16 -30.99
C ALA A 24 10.06 21.88 -29.47
N VAL A 25 11.21 22.02 -28.85
CA VAL A 25 11.35 22.02 -27.37
C VAL A 25 10.50 23.16 -26.81
N MET A 26 9.69 22.89 -25.80
CA MET A 26 8.74 23.84 -25.23
C MET A 26 8.61 23.70 -23.70
N GLY A 27 8.37 24.86 -23.07
CA GLY A 27 8.16 24.92 -21.61
C GLY A 27 9.40 25.29 -20.80
N GLU A 28 9.37 25.06 -19.51
CA GLU A 28 10.46 25.34 -18.58
C GLU A 28 11.44 24.18 -18.48
N ALA A 29 12.72 24.49 -18.27
CA ALA A 29 13.74 23.47 -18.05
C ALA A 29 13.52 22.76 -16.69
N ILE A 30 13.52 21.44 -16.72
CA ILE A 30 13.36 20.60 -15.53
C ILE A 30 14.37 19.45 -15.52
N ALA A 31 14.57 18.85 -14.35
CA ALA A 31 15.25 17.57 -14.21
C ALA A 31 14.24 16.46 -13.89
N LEU A 32 14.54 15.22 -14.25
CA LEU A 32 13.78 14.04 -13.84
C LEU A 32 14.44 13.39 -12.60
N PRO A 33 13.69 12.73 -11.75
CA PRO A 33 12.23 12.54 -11.77
C PRO A 33 11.45 13.82 -11.47
N HIS A 34 10.25 13.95 -12.04
CA HIS A 34 9.42 15.14 -11.92
C HIS A 34 7.92 14.80 -11.81
N THR A 35 7.22 15.50 -10.93
CA THR A 35 5.76 15.55 -10.91
C THR A 35 5.29 17.00 -10.83
N TRP A 36 4.25 17.34 -11.59
CA TRP A 36 3.67 18.69 -11.53
C TRP A 36 2.73 18.90 -10.35
N ASN A 37 2.42 17.82 -9.60
CA ASN A 37 1.53 17.86 -8.43
C ASN A 37 2.28 17.79 -7.08
N ALA A 38 3.56 18.12 -7.05
CA ALA A 38 4.35 18.08 -5.82
C ALA A 38 3.84 19.03 -4.71
N VAL A 39 3.12 20.08 -5.09
CA VAL A 39 2.56 21.07 -4.17
C VAL A 39 1.03 21.02 -4.19
N ASP A 40 0.41 21.27 -5.34
CA ASP A 40 -1.05 21.34 -5.50
C ASP A 40 -1.79 20.02 -5.21
N GLY A 41 -1.12 18.88 -5.26
CA GLY A 41 -1.67 17.57 -4.88
C GLY A 41 -1.57 17.24 -3.40
N GLN A 42 -1.15 18.20 -2.56
CA GLN A 42 -0.86 18.01 -1.14
C GLN A 42 -1.39 19.13 -0.25
N ASP A 43 -2.07 20.13 -0.82
CA ASP A 43 -2.50 21.34 -0.10
C ASP A 43 -4.00 21.38 0.21
N GLY A 44 -4.74 20.35 -0.25
CA GLY A 44 -6.17 20.20 -0.03
C GLY A 44 -7.01 20.92 -1.07
N GLY A 45 -8.33 20.70 -1.01
CA GLY A 45 -9.27 21.31 -1.94
C GLY A 45 -9.76 20.38 -3.03
N ASN A 46 -9.07 19.25 -3.26
CA ASN A 46 -9.38 18.29 -4.33
C ASN A 46 -9.40 18.96 -5.72
N ASP A 47 -8.56 19.94 -5.92
CA ASP A 47 -8.53 20.81 -7.11
C ASP A 47 -7.16 20.82 -7.82
N TYR A 48 -6.26 19.89 -7.45
CA TYR A 48 -4.95 19.76 -8.09
C TYR A 48 -5.08 19.53 -9.60
N TYR A 49 -4.12 20.06 -10.34
CA TYR A 49 -4.16 20.02 -11.79
C TYR A 49 -4.12 18.59 -12.33
N ARG A 50 -5.15 18.23 -13.09
CA ARG A 50 -5.25 16.95 -13.82
C ARG A 50 -5.48 17.25 -15.29
N GLY A 51 -4.65 16.67 -16.15
CA GLY A 51 -4.72 16.91 -17.60
C GLY A 51 -3.48 16.41 -18.34
N THR A 52 -3.47 16.64 -19.66
CA THR A 52 -2.32 16.32 -20.52
C THR A 52 -1.24 17.39 -20.40
N CYS A 53 -0.03 16.95 -20.04
CA CYS A 53 1.18 17.78 -20.03
C CYS A 53 2.23 17.21 -20.97
N TRP A 54 3.20 18.03 -21.35
CA TRP A 54 4.24 17.63 -22.29
C TRP A 54 5.63 17.76 -21.69
N TYR A 55 6.43 16.73 -21.96
CA TYR A 55 7.87 16.69 -21.72
C TYR A 55 8.56 16.65 -23.08
N THR A 56 9.54 17.55 -23.33
CA THR A 56 10.27 17.62 -24.59
C THR A 56 11.77 17.61 -24.34
N LEU A 57 12.49 16.92 -25.24
CA LEU A 57 13.95 16.81 -25.21
C LEU A 57 14.50 16.85 -26.63
N ALA A 58 15.48 17.71 -26.87
CA ALA A 58 16.31 17.63 -28.08
C ALA A 58 17.30 16.45 -27.93
N LEU A 59 17.15 15.43 -28.77
CA LEU A 59 17.93 14.20 -28.68
C LEU A 59 18.83 14.05 -29.93
N ALA A 60 20.14 14.11 -29.74
CA ALA A 60 21.08 13.77 -30.80
C ALA A 60 21.01 12.26 -31.08
N LYS A 61 21.20 11.89 -32.35
CA LYS A 61 21.24 10.47 -32.74
C LYS A 61 22.39 9.77 -32.05
N PRO A 62 22.11 8.73 -31.25
CA PRO A 62 23.18 7.95 -30.66
C PRO A 62 23.90 7.09 -31.72
N THR A 63 25.16 6.76 -31.48
CA THR A 63 25.87 5.79 -32.31
C THR A 63 25.33 4.40 -32.05
N ILE A 64 24.63 3.81 -33.00
CA ILE A 64 24.06 2.47 -32.94
C ILE A 64 24.97 1.50 -33.70
N PRO A 65 25.37 0.38 -33.11
CA PRO A 65 26.10 -0.68 -33.83
C PRO A 65 25.30 -1.21 -35.02
N ALA A 66 26.01 -1.69 -36.06
CA ALA A 66 25.34 -2.25 -37.24
C ALA A 66 24.34 -3.37 -36.85
N GLY A 67 23.09 -3.24 -37.29
CA GLY A 67 22.01 -4.17 -36.93
C GLY A 67 21.52 -4.08 -35.46
N GLY A 68 22.07 -3.11 -34.70
CA GLY A 68 21.68 -2.87 -33.31
C GLY A 68 20.43 -2.02 -33.15
N LYS A 69 20.08 -1.69 -31.92
CA LYS A 69 18.88 -0.94 -31.55
C LYS A 69 19.16 0.18 -30.56
N ALA A 70 18.28 1.20 -30.60
CA ALA A 70 18.15 2.23 -29.58
C ALA A 70 16.74 2.13 -28.96
N VAL A 71 16.66 1.79 -27.68
CA VAL A 71 15.41 1.54 -26.98
C VAL A 71 15.29 2.49 -25.79
N LEU A 72 14.25 3.32 -25.81
CA LEU A 72 13.89 4.22 -24.72
C LEU A 72 13.14 3.43 -23.65
N GLN A 73 13.51 3.61 -22.39
CA GLN A 73 12.82 3.04 -21.22
C GLN A 73 12.34 4.17 -20.32
N LEU A 74 11.07 4.08 -19.90
CA LEU A 74 10.49 4.91 -18.85
C LEU A 74 10.10 4.00 -17.69
N ASP A 75 10.61 4.29 -16.50
CA ASP A 75 10.35 3.46 -15.31
C ASP A 75 9.04 3.82 -14.59
N GLY A 76 8.42 4.94 -14.97
CA GLY A 76 7.12 5.35 -14.49
C GLY A 76 6.69 6.71 -15.02
N ALA A 77 5.53 6.75 -15.66
CA ALA A 77 4.90 7.96 -16.17
C ALA A 77 3.39 7.90 -15.94
N ALA A 78 2.88 8.71 -15.04
CA ALA A 78 1.52 8.57 -14.52
C ALA A 78 0.57 9.62 -15.12
N MET A 79 -0.64 9.23 -15.58
CA MET A 79 -1.23 7.86 -15.54
C MET A 79 -1.18 7.18 -16.90
N THR A 80 -1.26 7.95 -17.97
CA THR A 80 -1.14 7.51 -19.37
C THR A 80 -0.01 8.30 -20.03
N ALA A 81 0.84 7.62 -20.78
CA ALA A 81 1.93 8.26 -21.49
C ALA A 81 1.91 7.89 -22.97
N ALA A 82 2.18 8.85 -23.85
CA ALA A 82 2.42 8.58 -25.27
C ALA A 82 3.77 9.19 -25.70
N VAL A 83 4.57 8.38 -26.39
CA VAL A 83 5.92 8.73 -26.83
C VAL A 83 5.90 9.07 -28.30
N TYR A 84 6.44 10.24 -28.64
CA TYR A 84 6.56 10.77 -30.00
C TYR A 84 8.03 11.05 -30.31
N LEU A 85 8.45 10.70 -31.50
CA LEU A 85 9.76 11.08 -32.04
C LEU A 85 9.56 11.83 -33.37
N ASN A 86 10.05 13.05 -33.45
CA ASN A 86 9.93 13.92 -34.65
C ASN A 86 8.47 14.09 -35.11
N GLY A 87 7.52 14.14 -34.18
CA GLY A 87 6.09 14.30 -34.43
C GLY A 87 5.34 12.98 -34.72
N GLU A 88 6.02 11.85 -34.84
CA GLU A 88 5.42 10.54 -35.06
C GLU A 88 5.17 9.84 -33.72
N LYS A 89 3.95 9.35 -33.49
CA LYS A 89 3.60 8.56 -32.29
C LYS A 89 4.15 7.14 -32.42
N LEU A 90 5.04 6.77 -31.51
CA LEU A 90 5.67 5.44 -31.50
C LEU A 90 5.02 4.46 -30.53
N ALA A 91 4.53 4.95 -29.39
CA ALA A 91 3.91 4.10 -28.38
C ALA A 91 2.94 4.88 -27.51
N GLU A 92 2.05 4.14 -26.88
CA GLU A 92 1.19 4.59 -25.78
C GLU A 92 1.21 3.55 -24.67
N HIS A 93 1.31 3.99 -23.43
CA HIS A 93 1.28 3.13 -22.24
C HIS A 93 0.20 3.62 -21.28
N LYS A 94 -0.66 2.72 -20.84
CA LYS A 94 -1.76 2.96 -19.91
C LYS A 94 -1.50 2.24 -18.57
N GLY A 95 -1.35 3.03 -17.52
CA GLY A 95 -0.96 2.58 -16.20
C GLY A 95 0.31 3.30 -15.75
N GLY A 96 0.23 4.03 -14.66
CA GLY A 96 1.27 4.99 -14.28
C GLY A 96 2.43 4.39 -13.48
N TYR A 97 2.48 3.08 -13.20
CA TYR A 97 3.32 2.55 -12.13
C TYR A 97 4.35 1.52 -12.57
N SER A 98 4.32 1.11 -13.82
CA SER A 98 5.22 0.10 -14.38
C SER A 98 6.17 0.67 -15.42
N THR A 99 7.26 -0.06 -15.64
CA THR A 99 8.24 0.23 -16.68
C THR A 99 7.69 -0.16 -18.05
N PHE A 100 7.96 0.67 -19.05
CA PHE A 100 7.72 0.32 -20.45
C PHE A 100 8.87 0.78 -21.35
N ARG A 101 9.00 0.16 -22.54
CA ARG A 101 10.06 0.43 -23.47
C ARG A 101 9.55 0.70 -24.87
N VAL A 102 10.25 1.57 -25.59
CA VAL A 102 9.91 2.01 -26.95
C VAL A 102 11.14 1.93 -27.85
N ASP A 103 11.04 1.20 -28.94
CA ASP A 103 12.10 1.11 -29.95
C ASP A 103 12.11 2.39 -30.81
N LEU A 104 13.21 3.13 -30.77
CA LEU A 104 13.41 4.38 -31.54
C LEU A 104 14.20 4.18 -32.85
N THR A 105 14.77 3.00 -33.06
CA THR A 105 15.84 2.72 -34.05
C THR A 105 15.56 3.26 -35.42
N ASP A 106 14.43 2.88 -36.03
CA ASP A 106 14.10 3.20 -37.42
C ASP A 106 13.56 4.63 -37.62
N HIS A 107 13.29 5.35 -36.52
CA HIS A 107 12.70 6.69 -36.52
C HIS A 107 13.71 7.80 -36.22
N LEU A 108 14.96 7.43 -35.85
CA LEU A 108 16.03 8.39 -35.51
C LEU A 108 16.61 9.09 -36.73
N LYS A 109 16.68 10.41 -36.64
CA LYS A 109 17.39 11.32 -37.55
C LYS A 109 18.66 11.84 -36.88
N GLU A 110 19.49 12.64 -37.55
CA GLU A 110 20.70 13.23 -36.94
C GLU A 110 20.34 14.11 -35.71
N GLU A 111 19.27 14.90 -35.83
CA GLU A 111 18.68 15.68 -34.75
C GLU A 111 17.24 15.26 -34.58
N ASN A 112 16.83 15.07 -33.34
CA ASN A 112 15.49 14.56 -33.01
C ASN A 112 14.82 15.42 -31.94
N LEU A 113 13.52 15.54 -32.04
CA LEU A 113 12.65 15.98 -30.95
C LEU A 113 11.95 14.76 -30.35
N LEU A 114 12.33 14.40 -29.13
CA LEU A 114 11.59 13.47 -28.33
C LEU A 114 10.53 14.25 -27.55
N ALA A 115 9.26 13.90 -27.73
CA ALA A 115 8.15 14.49 -27.00
C ALA A 115 7.32 13.39 -26.32
N ILE A 116 7.00 13.57 -25.05
CA ILE A 116 6.22 12.63 -24.28
C ILE A 116 5.03 13.37 -23.67
N SER A 117 3.82 12.99 -24.08
CA SER A 117 2.61 13.44 -23.38
C SER A 117 2.35 12.54 -22.18
N VAL A 118 2.03 13.15 -21.05
CA VAL A 118 1.62 12.43 -19.83
C VAL A 118 0.31 13.02 -19.35
N ASP A 119 -0.65 12.16 -19.01
CA ASP A 119 -2.02 12.56 -18.67
C ASP A 119 -2.49 11.85 -17.40
N ASN A 120 -2.96 12.61 -16.41
CA ASN A 120 -3.57 12.10 -15.19
C ASN A 120 -5.06 12.50 -15.04
N SER A 121 -5.71 12.91 -16.11
CA SER A 121 -7.14 13.21 -16.12
C SER A 121 -8.01 11.98 -15.96
N ASP A 122 -9.31 12.20 -15.73
CA ASP A 122 -10.29 11.12 -15.58
C ASP A 122 -10.34 10.23 -16.81
N ASN A 123 -10.34 8.91 -16.59
CA ASN A 123 -10.29 7.92 -17.64
C ASN A 123 -10.93 6.60 -17.17
N ASP A 124 -12.06 6.22 -17.75
CA ASP A 124 -12.80 5.00 -17.38
C ASP A 124 -12.16 3.68 -17.87
N THR A 125 -11.00 3.77 -18.54
CA THR A 125 -10.25 2.60 -19.04
C THR A 125 -8.93 2.37 -18.30
N VAL A 126 -8.54 3.25 -17.35
CA VAL A 126 -7.24 3.20 -16.66
C VAL A 126 -7.42 3.32 -15.15
N TYR A 127 -6.85 2.42 -14.40
CA TYR A 127 -6.84 2.43 -12.93
C TYR A 127 -5.61 3.14 -12.36
N PRO A 128 -5.76 3.82 -11.19
CA PRO A 128 -6.98 4.05 -10.40
C PRO A 128 -7.75 5.29 -10.88
N GLN A 129 -9.04 5.42 -10.50
CA GLN A 129 -9.85 6.61 -10.77
C GLN A 129 -10.50 7.20 -9.52
N LYS A 130 -10.69 6.38 -8.48
CA LYS A 130 -11.23 6.80 -7.19
C LYS A 130 -10.49 6.08 -6.08
N ALA A 131 -9.83 6.82 -5.21
CA ALA A 131 -9.11 6.29 -4.05
C ALA A 131 -8.73 7.41 -3.08
N ASP A 132 -8.32 7.04 -1.86
CA ASP A 132 -7.92 7.97 -0.81
C ASP A 132 -6.44 8.35 -0.90
N PHE A 133 -5.99 8.79 -2.06
CA PHE A 133 -4.65 9.34 -2.27
C PHE A 133 -4.60 10.19 -3.53
N THR A 134 -3.66 11.10 -3.61
CA THR A 134 -3.46 11.99 -4.76
C THR A 134 -2.94 11.20 -5.97
N PHE A 135 -3.56 11.41 -7.14
CA PHE A 135 -3.15 10.83 -8.42
C PHE A 135 -2.13 11.74 -9.11
N TYR A 136 -0.90 11.68 -8.66
CA TYR A 136 0.19 12.47 -9.20
C TYR A 136 0.40 12.24 -10.68
N GLY A 137 0.60 13.32 -11.43
CA GLY A 137 1.00 13.27 -12.84
C GLY A 137 2.47 13.58 -13.04
N GLY A 138 3.11 12.95 -14.02
CA GLY A 138 4.50 13.25 -14.38
C GLY A 138 5.33 12.04 -14.76
N ILE A 139 6.54 12.30 -15.26
CA ILE A 139 7.61 11.31 -15.41
C ILE A 139 8.38 11.28 -14.09
N TYR A 140 7.93 10.47 -13.17
CA TYR A 140 8.35 10.52 -11.75
C TYR A 140 9.37 9.45 -11.35
N ARG A 141 9.87 8.69 -12.35
CA ARG A 141 10.98 7.74 -12.24
C ARG A 141 11.98 7.94 -13.35
N ASP A 142 13.00 7.11 -13.41
CA ASP A 142 14.10 7.24 -14.37
C ASP A 142 13.65 7.10 -15.83
N VAL A 143 14.34 7.81 -16.72
CA VAL A 143 14.27 7.63 -18.18
C VAL A 143 15.65 7.23 -18.68
N THR A 144 15.71 6.13 -19.41
CA THR A 144 16.95 5.51 -19.84
C THR A 144 16.91 5.21 -21.34
N LEU A 145 18.03 5.42 -22.03
CA LEU A 145 18.23 5.01 -23.42
C LEU A 145 19.21 3.85 -23.46
N HIS A 146 18.74 2.70 -23.96
CA HIS A 146 19.55 1.51 -24.18
C HIS A 146 20.01 1.47 -25.64
N ILE A 147 21.31 1.33 -25.85
CA ILE A 147 21.91 1.09 -27.17
C ILE A 147 22.47 -0.33 -27.14
N VAL A 148 21.98 -1.20 -28.00
CA VAL A 148 22.36 -2.61 -28.02
C VAL A 148 22.84 -3.05 -29.41
N PRO A 149 23.77 -4.04 -29.49
CA PRO A 149 24.20 -4.63 -30.77
C PRO A 149 23.12 -5.52 -31.41
N ALA A 150 23.39 -6.08 -32.58
CA ALA A 150 22.48 -7.00 -33.27
C ALA A 150 22.15 -8.25 -32.43
N GLU A 151 23.18 -8.80 -31.76
CA GLU A 151 23.01 -9.90 -30.81
C GLU A 151 23.03 -9.31 -29.39
N HIS A 152 21.92 -9.39 -28.69
CA HIS A 152 21.76 -8.79 -27.36
C HIS A 152 20.73 -9.52 -26.49
N PHE A 153 20.75 -9.27 -25.18
CA PHE A 153 19.68 -9.64 -24.28
C PHE A 153 18.43 -8.83 -24.58
N ALA A 154 17.28 -9.50 -24.64
CA ALA A 154 16.02 -8.88 -25.05
C ALA A 154 15.60 -7.73 -24.12
N LEU A 155 14.99 -6.72 -24.71
CA LEU A 155 14.38 -5.57 -24.03
C LEU A 155 12.87 -5.52 -24.36
N PRO A 156 12.04 -6.39 -23.74
CA PRO A 156 10.60 -6.43 -24.02
C PRO A 156 9.91 -5.12 -23.71
N ALA A 157 8.89 -4.78 -24.51
CA ALA A 157 8.13 -3.53 -24.37
C ALA A 157 7.44 -3.40 -23.01
N ASN A 158 7.00 -4.53 -22.42
CA ASN A 158 6.37 -4.59 -21.09
C ASN A 158 7.35 -4.46 -19.91
N GLY A 159 8.59 -4.04 -20.15
CA GLY A 159 9.57 -3.78 -19.10
C GLY A 159 10.20 -5.00 -18.45
N ALA A 160 9.84 -6.23 -18.85
CA ALA A 160 10.41 -7.43 -18.26
C ALA A 160 11.95 -7.47 -18.37
N PRO A 161 12.68 -8.00 -17.36
CA PRO A 161 14.11 -8.26 -17.46
C PRO A 161 14.39 -9.40 -18.43
N ALA A 162 15.59 -9.42 -19.01
CA ALA A 162 15.99 -10.49 -19.93
C ALA A 162 16.18 -11.82 -19.23
N LEU A 163 16.56 -11.83 -17.94
CA LEU A 163 16.71 -13.05 -17.15
C LEU A 163 15.49 -13.25 -16.25
N LYS A 164 14.89 -14.44 -16.35
CA LYS A 164 13.89 -14.95 -15.40
C LYS A 164 14.51 -16.07 -14.59
N VAL A 165 14.52 -15.92 -13.26
CA VAL A 165 15.09 -16.90 -12.33
C VAL A 165 14.00 -17.48 -11.44
N THR A 166 13.85 -18.79 -11.45
CA THR A 166 12.87 -19.53 -10.65
C THR A 166 13.59 -20.46 -9.68
N PRO A 167 13.88 -20.04 -8.45
CA PRO A 167 14.45 -20.89 -7.42
C PRO A 167 13.34 -21.69 -6.73
N ILE A 168 13.53 -22.99 -6.60
CA ILE A 168 12.65 -23.91 -5.87
C ILE A 168 13.46 -24.69 -4.85
N VAL A 169 13.14 -24.53 -3.58
CA VAL A 169 13.70 -25.37 -2.50
C VAL A 169 13.01 -26.72 -2.56
N THR A 170 13.71 -27.73 -3.07
CA THR A 170 13.20 -29.09 -3.28
C THR A 170 13.32 -29.96 -2.04
N ASP A 171 14.33 -29.72 -1.22
CA ASP A 171 14.50 -30.33 0.10
C ASP A 171 14.92 -29.28 1.12
N LEU A 172 14.01 -28.97 2.03
CA LEU A 172 14.23 -27.93 3.02
C LEU A 172 15.24 -28.34 4.10
N ALA A 173 15.27 -29.64 4.47
CA ALA A 173 16.18 -30.16 5.49
C ALA A 173 17.63 -30.18 4.99
N ALA A 174 17.84 -30.63 3.74
CA ALA A 174 19.13 -30.60 3.07
C ALA A 174 19.46 -29.24 2.43
N LYS A 175 18.50 -28.30 2.43
CA LYS A 175 18.60 -27.02 1.74
C LYS A 175 18.97 -27.18 0.26
N THR A 176 18.45 -28.22 -0.39
CA THR A 176 18.64 -28.41 -1.82
C THR A 176 17.69 -27.53 -2.60
N SER A 177 18.22 -26.80 -3.58
CA SER A 177 17.44 -25.90 -4.40
C SER A 177 17.73 -26.13 -5.89
N GLU A 178 16.67 -26.18 -6.71
CA GLU A 178 16.77 -26.15 -8.17
C GLU A 178 16.52 -24.73 -8.66
N ILE A 179 17.44 -24.21 -9.47
CA ILE A 179 17.41 -22.84 -9.99
C ILE A 179 17.23 -22.90 -11.50
N THR A 180 16.03 -22.71 -11.97
CA THR A 180 15.76 -22.56 -13.40
C THR A 180 16.08 -21.13 -13.82
N VAL A 181 16.93 -20.97 -14.84
CA VAL A 181 17.29 -19.69 -15.42
C VAL A 181 16.91 -19.68 -16.89
N GLU A 182 16.11 -18.71 -17.27
CA GLU A 182 15.68 -18.46 -18.65
C GLU A 182 16.21 -17.10 -19.09
N ALA A 183 16.88 -17.05 -20.24
CA ALA A 183 17.40 -15.83 -20.84
C ALA A 183 16.69 -15.54 -22.17
N ALA A 184 16.01 -14.42 -22.25
CA ALA A 184 15.43 -13.92 -23.50
C ALA A 184 16.50 -13.15 -24.28
N VAL A 185 16.74 -13.54 -25.52
CA VAL A 185 17.83 -13.00 -26.37
C VAL A 185 17.37 -12.73 -27.79
N VAL A 186 18.07 -11.83 -28.48
CA VAL A 186 17.85 -11.49 -29.88
C VAL A 186 19.13 -11.81 -30.65
N GLY A 187 19.04 -12.55 -31.75
CA GLY A 187 20.12 -12.82 -32.69
C GLY A 187 21.19 -13.82 -32.24
N ALA A 188 21.32 -14.11 -30.95
CA ALA A 188 22.29 -15.03 -30.40
C ALA A 188 21.90 -16.50 -30.62
N GLN A 189 22.89 -17.40 -30.68
CA GLN A 189 22.66 -18.84 -30.86
C GLN A 189 22.82 -19.65 -29.55
N ASN A 190 23.69 -19.19 -28.66
CA ASN A 190 23.95 -19.83 -27.38
C ASN A 190 24.00 -18.81 -26.27
N VAL A 191 23.71 -19.24 -25.06
CA VAL A 191 23.91 -18.49 -23.83
C VAL A 191 24.69 -19.35 -22.85
N THR A 192 25.74 -18.80 -22.27
CA THR A 192 26.52 -19.40 -21.19
C THR A 192 26.12 -18.75 -19.87
N PHE A 193 25.63 -19.58 -18.94
CA PHE A 193 25.21 -19.16 -17.61
C PHE A 193 26.25 -19.58 -16.58
N ALA A 194 26.44 -18.72 -15.54
CA ALA A 194 27.32 -19.03 -14.42
C ALA A 194 26.64 -18.75 -13.08
N LEU A 195 26.73 -19.70 -12.16
CA LEU A 195 26.19 -19.61 -10.80
C LEU A 195 27.07 -20.42 -9.84
N GLU A 196 27.61 -19.79 -8.78
CA GLU A 196 28.38 -20.46 -7.72
C GLU A 196 29.45 -21.44 -8.24
N GLY A 197 30.26 -20.97 -9.19
CA GLY A 197 31.33 -21.77 -9.80
C GLY A 197 30.88 -22.84 -10.81
N GLN A 198 29.57 -23.03 -10.99
CA GLN A 198 29.02 -23.88 -12.03
C GLN A 198 28.85 -23.09 -13.34
N THR A 199 29.07 -23.67 -14.47
CA THR A 199 28.88 -23.07 -15.79
C THR A 199 28.11 -24.05 -16.68
N LEU A 200 27.00 -23.54 -17.26
CA LEU A 200 26.15 -24.29 -18.19
C LEU A 200 25.92 -23.46 -19.45
N THR A 201 25.98 -24.12 -20.62
CA THR A 201 25.65 -23.48 -21.90
C THR A 201 24.43 -24.16 -22.51
N ALA A 202 23.50 -23.33 -22.99
CA ALA A 202 22.30 -23.82 -23.67
C ALA A 202 22.12 -23.11 -25.03
N PRO A 203 21.60 -23.85 -26.05
CA PRO A 203 21.18 -23.23 -27.29
C PRO A 203 19.97 -22.35 -27.11
N VAL A 204 19.86 -21.37 -27.97
CA VAL A 204 18.69 -20.50 -28.03
C VAL A 204 17.62 -21.15 -28.92
N GLU A 205 16.46 -21.39 -28.32
CA GLU A 205 15.29 -21.91 -29.01
C GLU A 205 14.15 -20.88 -28.93
N LYS A 206 13.66 -20.44 -30.08
CA LYS A 206 12.59 -19.41 -30.17
C LYS A 206 12.88 -18.13 -29.35
N GLY A 207 14.15 -17.69 -29.36
CA GLY A 207 14.58 -16.49 -28.66
C GLY A 207 14.85 -16.66 -27.15
N THR A 208 14.83 -17.89 -26.64
CA THR A 208 15.07 -18.17 -25.21
C THR A 208 16.08 -19.29 -25.03
N ALA A 209 17.04 -19.12 -24.12
CA ALA A 209 17.92 -20.19 -23.64
C ALA A 209 17.54 -20.51 -22.19
N LYS A 210 17.59 -21.81 -21.82
CA LYS A 210 17.16 -22.27 -20.51
C LYS A 210 18.14 -23.32 -19.94
N VAL A 211 18.47 -23.14 -18.66
CA VAL A 211 19.26 -24.09 -17.88
C VAL A 211 18.64 -24.31 -16.50
N VAL A 212 19.05 -25.40 -15.85
CA VAL A 212 18.70 -25.70 -14.46
C VAL A 212 19.97 -25.95 -13.68
N PHE A 213 20.25 -25.19 -12.65
CA PHE A 213 21.30 -25.43 -11.68
C PHE A 213 20.75 -26.14 -10.46
N THR A 214 21.59 -26.95 -9.80
CA THR A 214 21.30 -27.50 -8.48
C THR A 214 22.26 -26.88 -7.46
N LEU A 215 21.73 -26.25 -6.42
CA LEU A 215 22.50 -25.83 -5.26
C LEU A 215 22.27 -26.79 -4.11
N ASN A 216 23.30 -27.49 -3.70
CA ASN A 216 23.29 -28.33 -2.51
C ASN A 216 23.68 -27.47 -1.30
N ASN A 217 22.95 -27.59 -0.20
CA ASN A 217 23.14 -26.77 1.00
C ASN A 217 23.09 -25.27 0.68
N ALA A 218 22.06 -24.84 -0.05
CA ALA A 218 21.87 -23.45 -0.44
C ALA A 218 21.75 -22.56 0.80
N HIS A 219 22.36 -21.38 0.74
CA HIS A 219 22.13 -20.33 1.71
C HIS A 219 20.75 -19.72 1.45
N LEU A 220 19.80 -19.92 2.36
CA LEU A 220 18.42 -19.49 2.16
C LEU A 220 18.28 -18.00 2.44
N TRP A 221 17.40 -17.34 1.70
CA TRP A 221 16.88 -16.01 2.03
C TRP A 221 15.90 -16.17 3.19
N ASP A 222 16.24 -15.70 4.38
CA ASP A 222 15.52 -16.00 5.62
C ASP A 222 14.95 -14.74 6.30
N GLY A 223 14.37 -13.84 5.51
CA GLY A 223 13.76 -12.61 6.00
C GLY A 223 14.78 -11.65 6.58
N VAL A 224 14.37 -10.86 7.55
CA VAL A 224 15.23 -9.82 8.17
C VAL A 224 16.42 -10.37 8.96
N ASP A 225 16.38 -11.66 9.30
CA ASP A 225 17.44 -12.30 10.08
C ASP A 225 18.65 -12.64 9.18
N ASP A 226 18.43 -13.07 7.93
CA ASP A 226 19.50 -13.44 6.99
C ASP A 226 19.03 -13.34 5.52
N PRO A 227 18.99 -12.13 4.94
CA PRO A 227 18.50 -11.88 3.58
C PRO A 227 19.53 -12.18 2.49
N PHE A 228 20.02 -13.42 2.42
CA PHE A 228 21.08 -13.81 1.48
C PHE A 228 20.60 -13.84 0.03
N LEU A 229 21.36 -13.21 -0.86
CA LEU A 229 21.08 -13.13 -2.30
C LEU A 229 22.19 -13.78 -3.11
N TYR A 230 21.79 -14.62 -4.04
CA TYR A 230 22.66 -15.15 -5.11
C TYR A 230 22.63 -14.21 -6.31
N THR A 231 23.67 -14.31 -7.15
CA THR A 231 23.73 -13.67 -8.46
C THR A 231 24.03 -14.73 -9.52
N VAL A 232 23.16 -14.84 -10.52
CA VAL A 232 23.42 -15.61 -11.73
C VAL A 232 23.81 -14.67 -12.86
N SER A 233 24.85 -14.99 -13.60
CA SER A 233 25.24 -14.27 -14.83
C SER A 233 24.93 -15.08 -16.07
N ALA A 234 24.69 -14.35 -17.18
CA ALA A 234 24.49 -14.93 -18.50
C ALA A 234 25.32 -14.14 -19.52
N LYS A 235 25.95 -14.85 -20.44
CA LYS A 235 26.89 -14.31 -21.43
C LYS A 235 26.61 -14.86 -22.81
N LEU A 236 26.58 -13.98 -23.81
CA LEU A 236 26.47 -14.32 -25.22
C LEU A 236 27.85 -14.55 -25.85
N ASP A 237 27.90 -15.24 -27.01
CA ASP A 237 29.14 -15.53 -27.75
C ASP A 237 29.87 -14.23 -28.18
N ASN A 238 29.16 -13.15 -28.44
CA ASN A 238 29.73 -11.84 -28.78
C ASN A 238 30.31 -11.05 -27.58
N GLY A 239 30.22 -11.61 -26.36
CA GLY A 239 30.73 -10.99 -25.14
C GLY A 239 29.71 -10.14 -24.37
N GLU A 240 28.47 -9.95 -24.87
CA GLU A 240 27.40 -9.30 -24.09
C GLU A 240 27.11 -10.11 -22.83
N GLU A 241 26.93 -9.43 -21.71
CA GLU A 241 26.74 -10.05 -20.41
C GLU A 241 25.65 -9.32 -19.61
N THR A 242 24.86 -10.09 -18.87
CA THR A 242 23.87 -9.59 -17.93
C THR A 242 23.82 -10.47 -16.69
N SER A 243 23.19 -9.99 -15.63
CA SER A 243 23.03 -10.77 -14.39
C SER A 243 21.69 -10.49 -13.73
N ALA A 244 21.27 -11.40 -12.86
CA ALA A 244 20.10 -11.25 -12.02
C ALA A 244 20.40 -11.72 -10.58
N ARG A 245 19.90 -10.99 -9.60
CA ARG A 245 19.91 -11.42 -8.20
C ARG A 245 18.65 -12.24 -7.91
N PHE A 246 18.76 -13.21 -7.00
CA PHE A 246 17.64 -13.99 -6.52
C PHE A 246 17.92 -14.55 -5.12
N GLY A 247 16.89 -15.03 -4.43
CA GLY A 247 17.02 -15.72 -3.15
C GLY A 247 16.33 -17.07 -3.17
N CYS A 248 16.95 -18.06 -2.53
CA CYS A 248 16.33 -19.37 -2.31
C CYS A 248 15.50 -19.32 -1.04
N ARG A 249 14.20 -19.49 -1.12
CA ARG A 249 13.29 -19.49 0.03
C ARG A 249 12.03 -20.28 -0.26
N LYS A 250 11.34 -20.71 0.80
CA LYS A 250 10.02 -21.35 0.73
C LYS A 250 9.02 -20.56 1.56
N PHE A 251 7.96 -20.07 0.92
CA PHE A 251 6.83 -19.42 1.57
C PHE A 251 5.63 -20.36 1.61
N GLU A 252 4.99 -20.45 2.76
CA GLU A 252 3.72 -21.15 2.95
C GLU A 252 2.79 -20.28 3.80
N ILE A 253 1.50 -20.40 3.59
CA ILE A 253 0.48 -19.72 4.39
C ILE A 253 -0.50 -20.78 4.86
N ASP A 254 -0.63 -20.92 6.17
CA ASP A 254 -1.42 -21.94 6.84
C ASP A 254 -2.55 -21.28 7.67
N PRO A 255 -3.77 -21.79 7.61
CA PRO A 255 -4.91 -21.17 8.31
C PRO A 255 -4.79 -21.19 9.84
N GLN A 256 -3.98 -22.09 10.42
CA GLN A 256 -3.79 -22.23 11.87
C GLN A 256 -2.47 -21.63 12.37
N LYS A 257 -1.46 -21.54 11.51
CA LYS A 257 -0.11 -21.10 11.86
C LYS A 257 0.27 -19.74 11.29
N GLY A 258 -0.53 -19.23 10.34
CA GLY A 258 -0.22 -18.01 9.62
C GLY A 258 0.88 -18.20 8.57
N PHE A 259 1.78 -17.25 8.44
CA PHE A 259 2.86 -17.26 7.47
C PHE A 259 4.04 -18.10 7.95
N ILE A 260 4.57 -18.91 7.03
CA ILE A 260 5.70 -19.82 7.28
C ILE A 260 6.81 -19.49 6.29
N LEU A 261 8.00 -19.23 6.81
CA LEU A 261 9.22 -18.99 6.05
C LEU A 261 10.22 -20.11 6.30
N ASN A 262 10.63 -20.80 5.24
CA ASN A 262 11.61 -21.89 5.32
C ASN A 262 11.28 -22.93 6.40
N GLY A 263 9.99 -23.28 6.52
CA GLY A 263 9.48 -24.29 7.46
C GLY A 263 9.29 -23.83 8.91
N ARG A 264 9.58 -22.58 9.23
CA ARG A 264 9.32 -22.00 10.56
C ARG A 264 8.17 -20.99 10.52
N GLU A 265 7.38 -20.96 11.56
CA GLU A 265 6.39 -19.89 11.74
C GLU A 265 7.10 -18.53 11.76
N TYR A 266 6.65 -17.63 10.89
CA TYR A 266 7.23 -16.30 10.71
C TYR A 266 6.11 -15.27 10.58
N PRO A 267 5.50 -14.87 11.69
CA PRO A 267 4.36 -13.96 11.66
C PRO A 267 4.73 -12.65 10.95
N LEU A 268 4.03 -12.32 9.87
CA LEU A 268 4.24 -11.07 9.15
C LEU A 268 3.57 -9.94 9.93
N ARG A 269 4.40 -9.05 10.44
CA ARG A 269 3.99 -7.88 11.24
C ARG A 269 4.68 -6.65 10.68
N GLY A 270 3.91 -5.73 10.17
CA GLY A 270 4.49 -4.57 9.52
C GLY A 270 3.47 -3.49 9.15
N VAL A 271 3.74 -2.81 8.06
CA VAL A 271 3.09 -1.56 7.67
C VAL A 271 2.74 -1.54 6.20
N SER A 272 1.79 -0.67 5.83
CA SER A 272 1.59 -0.25 4.45
C SER A 272 2.40 1.01 4.14
N ARG A 273 2.75 1.23 2.88
CA ARG A 273 3.48 2.41 2.41
C ARG A 273 2.93 2.92 1.08
N HIS A 274 2.63 4.23 1.02
CA HIS A 274 2.52 4.98 -0.22
C HIS A 274 3.89 5.51 -0.67
N GLN A 275 4.09 5.65 -1.99
CA GLN A 275 5.35 6.15 -2.57
C GLN A 275 5.33 7.67 -2.73
N ASP A 276 5.07 8.42 -1.66
CA ASP A 276 5.09 9.87 -1.71
C ASP A 276 5.77 10.51 -0.50
N ARG A 277 6.06 11.79 -0.61
CA ARG A 277 6.70 12.58 0.43
C ARG A 277 6.27 14.05 0.33
N LYS A 278 6.18 14.73 1.45
CA LYS A 278 5.78 16.14 1.49
C LYS A 278 6.71 17.01 0.65
N GLY A 279 6.11 17.78 -0.27
CA GLY A 279 6.82 18.67 -1.19
C GLY A 279 7.52 18.00 -2.37
N MET A 280 7.49 16.66 -2.45
CA MET A 280 8.11 15.89 -3.53
C MET A 280 7.08 15.12 -4.37
N GLY A 281 5.85 14.97 -3.88
CA GLY A 281 4.90 14.05 -4.48
C GLY A 281 5.47 12.65 -4.54
N ASN A 282 5.30 11.97 -5.67
CA ASN A 282 5.83 10.63 -5.92
C ASN A 282 7.21 10.62 -6.64
N ALA A 283 7.80 11.78 -6.92
CA ALA A 283 9.12 11.89 -7.56
C ALA A 283 10.25 11.71 -6.54
N LEU A 284 10.37 10.51 -5.99
CA LEU A 284 11.28 10.17 -4.92
C LEU A 284 12.69 9.85 -5.41
N THR A 285 13.71 10.26 -4.63
CA THR A 285 15.11 9.84 -4.83
C THR A 285 15.39 8.49 -4.16
N LYS A 286 16.53 7.89 -4.49
CA LYS A 286 17.01 6.65 -3.85
C LYS A 286 17.23 6.83 -2.35
N GLU A 287 17.81 7.95 -1.96
CA GLU A 287 18.08 8.30 -0.55
C GLU A 287 16.78 8.40 0.26
N MET A 288 15.71 8.94 -0.32
CA MET A 288 14.39 8.99 0.32
C MET A 288 13.79 7.60 0.53
N MET A 289 13.98 6.69 -0.43
CA MET A 289 13.55 5.29 -0.31
C MET A 289 14.36 4.55 0.76
N GLU A 290 15.67 4.77 0.83
CA GLU A 290 16.56 4.22 1.87
C GLU A 290 16.17 4.72 3.27
N GLU A 291 15.83 6.00 3.41
CA GLU A 291 15.32 6.58 4.66
C GLU A 291 14.03 5.90 5.11
N ASP A 292 13.07 5.73 4.21
CA ASP A 292 11.81 5.04 4.50
C ASP A 292 12.06 3.60 5.00
N ILE A 293 12.91 2.83 4.33
CA ILE A 293 13.31 1.47 4.74
C ILE A 293 13.99 1.49 6.12
N SER A 294 14.89 2.44 6.35
CA SER A 294 15.60 2.57 7.64
C SER A 294 14.63 2.78 8.80
N ILE A 295 13.65 3.66 8.63
CA ILE A 295 12.63 3.93 9.66
C ILE A 295 11.73 2.70 9.90
N ILE A 296 11.34 1.98 8.84
CA ILE A 296 10.54 0.75 8.94
C ILE A 296 11.29 -0.35 9.71
N LEU A 297 12.58 -0.54 9.40
CA LEU A 297 13.43 -1.53 10.08
C LEU A 297 13.71 -1.16 11.54
N GLU A 298 13.87 0.12 11.86
CA GLU A 298 14.03 0.59 13.24
C GLU A 298 12.86 0.18 14.14
N MET A 299 11.66 0.18 13.58
CA MET A 299 10.45 -0.27 14.29
C MET A 299 10.42 -1.79 14.50
N GLY A 300 11.21 -2.55 13.74
CA GLY A 300 11.27 -4.01 13.80
C GLY A 300 10.24 -4.69 12.91
N ALA A 301 9.63 -3.97 11.97
CA ALA A 301 8.74 -4.58 10.97
C ALA A 301 9.50 -5.57 10.07
N ASN A 302 8.83 -6.67 9.68
CA ASN A 302 9.38 -7.68 8.79
C ASN A 302 8.61 -7.80 7.47
N THR A 303 7.59 -6.98 7.28
CA THR A 303 6.77 -6.96 6.06
C THR A 303 6.31 -5.56 5.72
N ILE A 304 6.11 -5.31 4.43
CA ILE A 304 5.49 -4.09 3.92
C ILE A 304 4.45 -4.48 2.87
N ARG A 305 3.25 -3.91 2.97
CA ARG A 305 2.30 -3.87 1.87
C ARG A 305 2.57 -2.62 1.04
N LEU A 306 2.98 -2.81 -0.20
CA LEU A 306 3.26 -1.71 -1.13
C LEU A 306 1.95 -1.24 -1.76
N ALA A 307 1.24 -0.43 -1.02
CA ALA A 307 -0.06 0.09 -1.41
C ALA A 307 0.07 1.23 -2.42
N HIS A 308 -0.83 1.34 -3.38
CA HIS A 308 -1.80 0.34 -3.87
C HIS A 308 -1.44 -0.05 -5.31
N TYR A 309 -0.16 -0.03 -5.66
CA TYR A 309 0.38 -0.08 -7.03
C TYR A 309 1.83 -0.54 -7.02
N GLN A 310 2.36 -0.83 -8.20
CA GLN A 310 3.78 -1.18 -8.34
C GLN A 310 4.69 -0.01 -7.92
N HIS A 311 5.58 -0.27 -6.97
CA HIS A 311 6.60 0.67 -6.51
C HIS A 311 7.84 0.64 -7.42
N ALA A 312 8.81 1.55 -7.17
CA ALA A 312 10.06 1.61 -7.94
C ALA A 312 10.87 0.32 -7.77
N GLN A 313 11.55 -0.13 -8.84
CA GLN A 313 12.40 -1.32 -8.83
C GLN A 313 13.46 -1.26 -7.71
N TYR A 314 14.07 -0.09 -7.52
CA TYR A 314 15.04 0.12 -6.45
C TYR A 314 14.46 -0.15 -5.04
N PHE A 315 13.17 0.11 -4.82
CA PHE A 315 12.55 -0.17 -3.53
C PHE A 315 12.39 -1.69 -3.28
N TYR A 316 12.07 -2.48 -4.31
CA TYR A 316 12.08 -3.94 -4.20
C TYR A 316 13.50 -4.48 -3.98
N ASP A 317 14.50 -3.91 -4.65
CA ASP A 317 15.92 -4.26 -4.41
C ASP A 317 16.33 -4.06 -2.96
N LEU A 318 15.93 -2.94 -2.35
CA LEU A 318 16.16 -2.66 -0.93
C LEU A 318 15.42 -3.68 -0.02
N CYS A 319 14.18 -4.05 -0.37
CA CYS A 319 13.43 -5.05 0.38
C CYS A 319 14.09 -6.43 0.31
N ASP A 320 14.61 -6.83 -0.86
CA ASP A 320 15.39 -8.07 -1.00
C ASP A 320 16.62 -8.07 -0.09
N GLU A 321 17.39 -6.98 -0.11
CA GLU A 321 18.64 -6.82 0.65
C GLU A 321 18.41 -6.75 2.17
N LYS A 322 17.27 -6.24 2.59
CA LYS A 322 16.91 -6.06 4.01
C LYS A 322 16.02 -7.18 4.55
N GLY A 323 15.58 -8.10 3.71
CA GLY A 323 14.78 -9.26 4.12
C GLY A 323 13.32 -8.94 4.46
N LEU A 324 12.79 -7.82 3.96
CA LEU A 324 11.40 -7.44 4.18
C LEU A 324 10.48 -8.22 3.24
N VAL A 325 9.52 -8.95 3.80
CA VAL A 325 8.52 -9.70 3.01
C VAL A 325 7.48 -8.73 2.44
N ILE A 326 7.21 -8.84 1.14
CA ILE A 326 6.41 -7.86 0.41
C ILE A 326 5.08 -8.46 -0.07
N TRP A 327 4.01 -7.68 0.12
CA TRP A 327 2.76 -7.77 -0.61
C TRP A 327 2.78 -6.70 -1.71
N ALA A 328 2.81 -7.14 -2.97
CA ALA A 328 2.76 -6.28 -4.14
C ALA A 328 1.38 -6.37 -4.81
N GLU A 329 0.81 -5.25 -5.23
CA GLU A 329 -0.55 -5.20 -5.78
C GLU A 329 -0.67 -4.24 -6.97
N ILE A 330 -1.75 -4.41 -7.74
CA ILE A 330 -2.16 -3.49 -8.80
C ILE A 330 -3.20 -2.48 -8.27
N PRO A 331 -3.33 -1.29 -8.89
CA PRO A 331 -4.25 -0.26 -8.43
C PRO A 331 -5.72 -0.51 -8.82
N TYR A 332 -6.15 -1.77 -8.85
CA TYR A 332 -7.56 -2.14 -9.02
C TYR A 332 -8.28 -1.94 -7.69
N ILE A 333 -8.79 -0.72 -7.50
CA ILE A 333 -9.19 -0.20 -6.19
C ILE A 333 -10.57 0.48 -6.25
N THR A 334 -11.32 0.37 -5.16
CA THR A 334 -12.56 1.08 -4.83
C THR A 334 -13.75 0.71 -5.70
N MET A 335 -13.62 0.79 -7.02
CA MET A 335 -14.73 0.57 -7.96
C MET A 335 -14.29 -0.27 -9.15
N HIS A 336 -15.20 -1.15 -9.58
CA HIS A 336 -15.04 -1.89 -10.82
C HIS A 336 -15.51 -1.04 -12.00
N MET A 337 -14.61 -0.83 -12.98
CA MET A 337 -14.92 -0.17 -14.24
C MET A 337 -14.94 -1.21 -15.36
N PRO A 338 -16.09 -1.50 -15.98
CA PRO A 338 -16.18 -2.51 -17.05
C PRO A 338 -15.22 -2.26 -18.21
N ASN A 339 -14.97 -0.98 -18.55
CA ASN A 339 -14.02 -0.60 -19.61
C ASN A 339 -12.55 -0.73 -19.20
N GLY A 340 -12.26 -0.88 -17.91
CA GLY A 340 -10.90 -0.96 -17.35
C GLY A 340 -10.30 -2.37 -17.28
N ARG A 341 -11.04 -3.43 -17.66
CA ARG A 341 -10.58 -4.82 -17.57
C ARG A 341 -9.23 -5.06 -18.24
N ALA A 342 -9.08 -4.63 -19.49
CA ALA A 342 -7.84 -4.80 -20.23
C ALA A 342 -6.64 -4.14 -19.51
N ASN A 343 -6.87 -2.97 -18.88
CA ASN A 343 -5.85 -2.27 -18.12
C ASN A 343 -5.45 -3.02 -16.83
N THR A 344 -6.40 -3.62 -16.10
CA THR A 344 -6.08 -4.44 -14.92
C THR A 344 -5.20 -5.64 -15.29
N LEU A 345 -5.51 -6.32 -16.40
CA LEU A 345 -4.72 -7.46 -16.88
C LEU A 345 -3.32 -7.03 -17.31
N THR A 346 -3.20 -5.90 -18.03
CA THR A 346 -1.87 -5.35 -18.42
C THR A 346 -1.05 -4.99 -17.20
N GLN A 347 -1.63 -4.27 -16.22
CA GLN A 347 -0.91 -3.89 -15.01
C GLN A 347 -0.50 -5.11 -14.16
N MET A 348 -1.32 -6.18 -14.11
CA MET A 348 -0.97 -7.43 -13.43
C MET A 348 0.16 -8.15 -14.15
N GLU A 349 0.13 -8.24 -15.48
CA GLU A 349 1.23 -8.83 -16.26
C GLU A 349 2.53 -8.07 -15.99
N GLU A 350 2.53 -6.74 -16.13
CA GLU A 350 3.71 -5.91 -15.92
C GLU A 350 4.25 -6.01 -14.49
N LEU A 351 3.36 -5.98 -13.48
CA LEU A 351 3.75 -6.17 -12.08
C LEU A 351 4.51 -7.48 -11.89
N ILE A 352 3.98 -8.58 -12.41
CA ILE A 352 4.56 -9.90 -12.20
C ILE A 352 5.85 -10.08 -12.99
N VAL A 353 5.85 -9.78 -14.30
CA VAL A 353 7.03 -10.07 -15.14
C VAL A 353 8.22 -9.17 -14.79
N GLN A 354 7.97 -7.93 -14.35
CA GLN A 354 9.01 -7.00 -13.95
C GLN A 354 9.62 -7.34 -12.57
N ASN A 355 8.83 -7.96 -11.68
CA ASN A 355 9.23 -8.20 -10.30
C ASN A 355 9.42 -9.69 -9.96
N TYR A 356 9.38 -10.58 -10.94
CA TYR A 356 9.43 -12.03 -10.74
C TYR A 356 10.63 -12.50 -9.94
N ASN A 357 11.81 -11.90 -10.18
CA ASN A 357 13.08 -12.33 -9.57
C ASN A 357 13.26 -11.89 -8.12
N HIS A 358 12.41 -10.99 -7.59
CA HIS A 358 12.52 -10.48 -6.23
C HIS A 358 12.10 -11.54 -5.19
N PRO A 359 13.02 -12.08 -4.37
CA PRO A 359 12.67 -13.07 -3.35
C PRO A 359 11.78 -12.50 -2.25
N CYS A 360 11.80 -11.20 -2.01
CA CYS A 360 11.01 -10.53 -0.98
C CYS A 360 9.50 -10.63 -1.23
N ILE A 361 9.04 -10.74 -2.48
CA ILE A 361 7.61 -10.76 -2.79
C ILE A 361 7.02 -12.13 -2.44
N ALA A 362 6.01 -12.11 -1.55
CA ALA A 362 5.31 -13.31 -1.11
C ALA A 362 3.98 -13.53 -1.85
N VAL A 363 3.24 -12.45 -2.13
CA VAL A 363 1.90 -12.51 -2.71
C VAL A 363 1.69 -11.40 -3.74
N TRP A 364 0.81 -11.70 -4.72
CA TRP A 364 0.29 -10.77 -5.71
C TRP A 364 -1.12 -10.33 -5.31
N GLY A 365 -1.31 -9.04 -5.06
CA GLY A 365 -2.60 -8.45 -4.71
C GLY A 365 -3.46 -8.18 -5.94
N LEU A 366 -4.66 -8.79 -6.01
CA LEU A 366 -5.57 -8.65 -7.14
C LEU A 366 -6.36 -7.35 -7.10
N SER A 367 -6.81 -6.93 -5.91
CA SER A 367 -7.60 -5.71 -5.73
C SER A 367 -7.59 -5.21 -4.28
N ASN A 368 -7.98 -3.95 -4.11
CA ASN A 368 -8.20 -3.33 -2.81
C ASN A 368 -9.60 -2.70 -2.74
N GLU A 369 -10.37 -3.05 -1.71
CA GLU A 369 -11.70 -2.45 -1.41
C GLU A 369 -12.61 -2.28 -2.63
N ILE A 370 -12.52 -3.17 -3.59
CA ILE A 370 -13.19 -3.04 -4.90
C ILE A 370 -14.72 -2.97 -4.79
N THR A 371 -15.26 -3.46 -3.68
CA THR A 371 -16.69 -3.42 -3.38
C THR A 371 -17.11 -2.21 -2.54
N ALA A 372 -16.22 -1.27 -2.27
CA ALA A 372 -16.55 -0.01 -1.58
C ALA A 372 -17.53 0.84 -2.41
N ALA A 373 -17.34 0.88 -3.74
CA ALA A 373 -18.23 1.59 -4.66
C ALA A 373 -18.77 0.70 -5.80
N SER A 374 -18.75 -0.63 -5.65
CA SER A 374 -19.31 -1.56 -6.63
C SER A 374 -19.99 -2.74 -5.96
N ALA A 375 -21.15 -3.12 -6.48
CA ALA A 375 -21.80 -4.37 -6.09
C ALA A 375 -21.02 -5.57 -6.66
N VAL A 376 -21.06 -6.69 -5.94
CA VAL A 376 -20.55 -7.97 -6.43
C VAL A 376 -21.49 -8.48 -7.54
N ASN A 377 -21.02 -8.45 -8.77
CA ASN A 377 -21.73 -8.94 -9.95
C ASN A 377 -20.82 -9.85 -10.79
N GLU A 378 -21.37 -10.48 -11.83
CA GLU A 378 -20.61 -11.44 -12.63
C GLU A 378 -19.45 -10.79 -13.39
N ASP A 379 -19.57 -9.54 -13.84
CA ASP A 379 -18.49 -8.85 -14.54
C ASP A 379 -17.27 -8.58 -13.63
N LEU A 380 -17.54 -8.17 -12.39
CA LEU A 380 -16.51 -8.01 -11.35
C LEU A 380 -15.87 -9.35 -10.98
N LEU A 381 -16.67 -10.40 -10.79
CA LEU A 381 -16.17 -11.74 -10.47
C LEU A 381 -15.30 -12.29 -11.61
N GLU A 382 -15.75 -12.12 -12.85
CA GLU A 382 -14.98 -12.56 -14.02
C GLU A 382 -13.64 -11.83 -14.13
N ASN A 383 -13.60 -10.52 -13.87
CA ASN A 383 -12.35 -9.78 -13.86
C ASN A 383 -11.36 -10.34 -12.83
N HIS A 384 -11.83 -10.71 -11.64
CA HIS A 384 -10.98 -11.32 -10.59
C HIS A 384 -10.52 -12.72 -10.98
N ARG A 385 -11.37 -13.55 -11.61
CA ARG A 385 -10.96 -14.88 -12.12
C ARG A 385 -9.86 -14.74 -13.15
N LEU A 386 -10.02 -13.84 -14.12
CA LEU A 386 -9.02 -13.59 -15.16
C LEU A 386 -7.69 -13.10 -14.57
N LEU A 387 -7.74 -12.20 -13.59
CA LEU A 387 -6.53 -11.74 -12.88
C LEU A 387 -5.84 -12.88 -12.11
N ASN A 388 -6.62 -13.70 -11.41
CA ASN A 388 -6.09 -14.83 -10.66
C ASN A 388 -5.46 -15.89 -11.57
N GLU A 389 -6.12 -16.23 -12.69
CA GLU A 389 -5.60 -17.14 -13.69
C GLU A 389 -4.32 -16.62 -14.34
N LEU A 390 -4.30 -15.31 -14.69
CA LEU A 390 -3.12 -14.66 -15.26
C LEU A 390 -1.94 -14.70 -14.28
N ALA A 391 -2.18 -14.36 -13.00
CA ALA A 391 -1.14 -14.39 -11.98
C ALA A 391 -0.52 -15.79 -11.84
N HIS A 392 -1.33 -16.84 -11.73
CA HIS A 392 -0.83 -18.22 -11.63
C HIS A 392 -0.16 -18.73 -12.91
N LYS A 393 -0.61 -18.27 -14.09
CA LYS A 393 0.03 -18.59 -15.37
C LYS A 393 1.43 -17.98 -15.47
N LEU A 394 1.61 -16.75 -15.02
CA LEU A 394 2.89 -16.03 -15.07
C LEU A 394 3.82 -16.44 -13.94
N ASP A 395 3.26 -16.70 -12.76
CA ASP A 395 3.99 -17.10 -11.55
C ASP A 395 3.24 -18.17 -10.75
N PRO A 396 3.50 -19.46 -11.02
CA PRO A 396 2.92 -20.56 -10.24
C PRO A 396 3.53 -20.72 -8.86
N THR A 397 4.53 -19.94 -8.48
CA THR A 397 5.31 -20.11 -7.24
C THR A 397 4.78 -19.25 -6.08
N ARG A 398 4.02 -18.19 -6.38
CA ARG A 398 3.45 -17.29 -5.38
C ARG A 398 1.93 -17.37 -5.33
N LYS A 399 1.38 -17.00 -4.18
CA LYS A 399 -0.06 -16.94 -3.95
C LYS A 399 -0.64 -15.59 -4.36
N THR A 400 -1.95 -15.59 -4.61
CA THR A 400 -2.73 -14.37 -4.83
C THR A 400 -3.52 -14.01 -3.58
N THR A 401 -3.81 -12.72 -3.41
CA THR A 401 -4.58 -12.19 -2.28
C THR A 401 -5.44 -10.99 -2.68
N MET A 402 -6.33 -10.58 -1.80
CA MET A 402 -7.11 -9.34 -1.90
C MET A 402 -7.20 -8.66 -0.54
N ALA A 403 -7.31 -7.34 -0.54
CA ALA A 403 -7.68 -6.55 0.63
C ALA A 403 -9.16 -6.17 0.52
N ASN A 404 -10.00 -6.79 1.36
CA ASN A 404 -11.44 -6.62 1.31
C ASN A 404 -11.89 -5.51 2.25
N VAL A 405 -12.83 -4.69 1.78
CA VAL A 405 -13.46 -3.66 2.62
C VAL A 405 -14.30 -4.31 3.73
N PHE A 406 -14.39 -3.66 4.89
CA PHE A 406 -15.08 -4.17 6.07
C PHE A 406 -16.55 -4.57 5.82
N MET A 407 -17.19 -3.94 4.84
CA MET A 407 -18.60 -4.19 4.48
C MET A 407 -18.82 -5.49 3.73
N LEU A 408 -17.79 -6.09 3.15
CA LEU A 408 -17.92 -7.30 2.36
C LEU A 408 -18.29 -8.49 3.25
N GLU A 409 -19.41 -9.12 2.95
CA GLU A 409 -19.86 -10.32 3.67
C GLU A 409 -18.86 -11.47 3.52
N THR A 410 -18.59 -12.17 4.63
CA THR A 410 -17.64 -13.31 4.67
C THR A 410 -18.12 -14.52 3.84
N THR A 411 -19.34 -14.50 3.36
CA THR A 411 -19.94 -15.50 2.45
C THR A 411 -19.87 -15.10 0.98
N SER A 412 -19.30 -13.92 0.67
CA SER A 412 -19.27 -13.40 -0.70
C SER A 412 -18.46 -14.32 -1.63
N PRO A 413 -18.96 -14.61 -2.86
CA PRO A 413 -18.27 -15.49 -3.80
C PRO A 413 -16.93 -14.95 -4.28
N ILE A 414 -16.66 -13.66 -4.17
CA ILE A 414 -15.37 -13.08 -4.55
C ILE A 414 -14.24 -13.62 -3.68
N LEU A 415 -14.52 -14.00 -2.43
CA LEU A 415 -13.53 -14.54 -1.49
C LEU A 415 -13.01 -15.94 -1.85
N GLU A 416 -13.70 -16.63 -2.76
CA GLU A 416 -13.29 -17.96 -3.26
C GLU A 416 -12.27 -17.86 -4.41
N ILE A 417 -11.97 -16.67 -4.93
CA ILE A 417 -11.14 -16.51 -6.12
C ILE A 417 -9.65 -16.47 -5.78
N PRO A 418 -9.16 -15.62 -4.84
CA PRO A 418 -7.73 -15.62 -4.50
C PRO A 418 -7.36 -16.81 -3.62
N ASP A 419 -6.06 -17.12 -3.57
CA ASP A 419 -5.57 -18.21 -2.70
C ASP A 419 -5.78 -17.91 -1.22
N VAL A 420 -5.59 -16.65 -0.82
CA VAL A 420 -5.76 -16.18 0.57
C VAL A 420 -6.44 -14.82 0.60
N ASN A 421 -7.05 -14.49 1.72
CA ASN A 421 -7.79 -13.25 1.90
C ASN A 421 -7.26 -12.40 3.05
N SER A 422 -7.65 -11.13 3.06
CA SER A 422 -7.50 -10.22 4.17
C SER A 422 -8.60 -9.15 4.16
N TYR A 423 -8.75 -8.46 5.28
CA TYR A 423 -9.71 -7.39 5.44
C TYR A 423 -9.04 -6.10 5.92
N ASN A 424 -9.59 -4.99 5.42
CA ASN A 424 -9.35 -3.66 5.95
C ASN A 424 -10.44 -3.36 6.98
N LEU A 425 -10.08 -3.29 8.26
CA LEU A 425 -11.03 -3.06 9.34
C LEU A 425 -10.62 -1.82 10.14
N TYR A 426 -11.58 -0.94 10.35
CA TYR A 426 -11.38 0.32 11.07
C TYR A 426 -12.37 0.48 12.23
N PHE A 427 -12.76 -0.63 12.87
CA PHE A 427 -13.56 -0.58 14.09
C PHE A 427 -12.80 0.16 15.19
N GLY A 428 -13.48 1.09 15.84
CA GLY A 428 -12.86 2.00 16.79
C GLY A 428 -12.29 3.27 16.17
N TRP A 429 -12.43 3.45 14.84
CA TRP A 429 -12.11 4.71 14.17
C TRP A 429 -13.26 5.20 13.29
N TYR A 430 -13.46 4.66 12.08
CA TYR A 430 -14.58 5.07 11.22
C TYR A 430 -15.94 4.60 11.75
N LEU A 431 -16.00 3.46 12.40
CA LEU A 431 -17.24 2.87 12.89
C LEU A 431 -16.97 1.97 14.09
N GLY A 432 -18.04 1.68 14.84
CA GLY A 432 -18.03 0.68 15.91
C GLY A 432 -17.02 0.93 17.02
N GLU A 433 -16.72 -0.13 17.75
CA GLU A 433 -15.81 -0.13 18.89
C GLU A 433 -14.59 -1.04 18.62
N LEU A 434 -13.51 -0.84 19.36
CA LEU A 434 -12.23 -1.55 19.16
C LEU A 434 -12.36 -3.07 19.27
N GLU A 435 -13.17 -3.57 20.21
CA GLU A 435 -13.38 -4.98 20.47
C GLU A 435 -14.03 -5.72 19.30
N GLN A 436 -14.68 -5.00 18.39
CA GLN A 436 -15.29 -5.59 17.20
C GLN A 436 -14.25 -6.13 16.19
N ASN A 437 -13.00 -5.66 16.27
CA ASN A 437 -11.90 -6.29 15.52
C ASN A 437 -11.63 -7.71 16.04
N ASP A 438 -11.60 -7.91 17.35
CA ASP A 438 -11.46 -9.23 17.99
C ASP A 438 -12.60 -10.15 17.58
N GLU A 439 -13.84 -9.67 17.74
CA GLU A 439 -15.05 -10.44 17.40
C GLU A 439 -15.08 -10.86 15.93
N PHE A 440 -14.66 -9.97 15.02
CA PHE A 440 -14.64 -10.25 13.58
C PHE A 440 -13.67 -11.39 13.26
N PHE A 441 -12.43 -11.28 13.70
CA PHE A 441 -11.41 -12.28 13.39
C PHE A 441 -11.66 -13.62 14.08
N ASP A 442 -12.07 -13.63 15.36
CA ASP A 442 -12.39 -14.85 16.08
C ASP A 442 -13.58 -15.58 15.45
N LYS A 443 -14.60 -14.84 15.04
CA LYS A 443 -15.74 -15.40 14.32
C LYS A 443 -15.35 -15.93 12.94
N TYR A 444 -14.56 -15.18 12.18
CA TYR A 444 -14.09 -15.62 10.85
C TYR A 444 -13.30 -16.92 10.95
N HIS A 445 -12.36 -16.98 11.88
CA HIS A 445 -11.52 -18.16 12.09
C HIS A 445 -12.33 -19.38 12.58
N ALA A 446 -13.35 -19.16 13.40
CA ALA A 446 -14.25 -20.22 13.86
C ALA A 446 -15.19 -20.73 12.74
N ASP A 447 -15.73 -19.81 11.93
CA ASP A 447 -16.64 -20.15 10.84
C ASP A 447 -15.92 -20.80 9.63
N TYR A 448 -14.64 -20.41 9.42
CA TYR A 448 -13.84 -20.85 8.26
C TYR A 448 -12.44 -21.31 8.69
N PRO A 449 -12.32 -22.42 9.44
CA PRO A 449 -11.04 -22.86 10.04
C PRO A 449 -9.98 -23.26 9.02
N ASP A 450 -10.37 -23.51 7.76
CA ASP A 450 -9.48 -23.88 6.66
C ASP A 450 -9.11 -22.70 5.75
N ARG A 451 -9.60 -21.47 6.05
CA ARG A 451 -9.28 -20.27 5.28
C ARG A 451 -8.23 -19.43 5.97
N CYS A 452 -7.20 -19.05 5.21
CA CYS A 452 -6.21 -18.08 5.68
C CYS A 452 -6.82 -16.67 5.67
N ILE A 453 -6.62 -15.93 6.75
CA ILE A 453 -7.09 -14.54 6.88
C ILE A 453 -5.97 -13.64 7.36
N GLY A 454 -5.87 -12.44 6.77
CA GLY A 454 -4.95 -11.37 7.13
C GLY A 454 -5.68 -10.10 7.56
N PHE A 455 -4.94 -9.18 8.14
CA PHE A 455 -5.39 -7.84 8.52
C PHE A 455 -4.63 -6.81 7.69
N SER A 456 -5.16 -6.50 6.50
CA SER A 456 -4.45 -5.72 5.48
C SER A 456 -4.38 -4.23 5.77
N GLU A 457 -5.37 -3.69 6.51
CA GLU A 457 -5.33 -2.29 6.97
C GLU A 457 -6.04 -2.12 8.29
N TYR A 458 -5.43 -1.32 9.16
CA TYR A 458 -5.99 -0.80 10.42
C TYR A 458 -5.22 0.44 10.85
N GLY A 459 -5.90 1.42 11.43
CA GLY A 459 -5.28 2.67 11.86
C GLY A 459 -6.30 3.71 12.31
N ALA A 460 -5.81 4.73 12.99
CA ALA A 460 -6.56 5.92 13.39
C ALA A 460 -5.76 7.16 13.01
N ASP A 461 -6.45 8.20 12.52
CA ASP A 461 -5.81 9.48 12.21
C ASP A 461 -5.36 10.18 13.49
N ALA A 462 -4.20 10.82 13.45
CA ALA A 462 -3.71 11.65 14.53
C ALA A 462 -2.89 12.83 14.05
N ASN A 463 -3.28 14.02 14.51
CA ASN A 463 -2.46 15.20 14.43
C ASN A 463 -1.61 15.29 15.70
N PRO A 464 -0.26 15.24 15.63
CA PRO A 464 0.60 15.29 16.82
C PRO A 464 0.45 16.54 17.68
N GLN A 465 -0.16 17.60 17.15
CA GLN A 465 -0.50 18.81 17.92
C GLN A 465 -1.62 18.53 18.94
N TYR A 466 -2.55 17.64 18.62
CA TYR A 466 -3.71 17.37 19.47
C TYR A 466 -3.40 16.29 20.51
N GLN A 467 -3.77 16.57 21.76
CA GLN A 467 -3.48 15.72 22.92
C GLN A 467 -4.66 15.74 23.89
N SER A 468 -4.89 14.67 24.62
CA SER A 468 -5.99 14.59 25.59
C SER A 468 -5.65 13.70 26.76
N SER A 469 -6.07 14.08 27.97
CA SER A 469 -6.11 13.20 29.16
C SER A 469 -7.28 12.21 29.13
N HIS A 470 -8.27 12.47 28.27
CA HIS A 470 -9.46 11.62 28.06
C HIS A 470 -9.67 11.45 26.56
N PRO A 471 -8.80 10.66 25.89
CA PRO A 471 -8.88 10.50 24.43
C PRO A 471 -10.15 9.75 24.03
N GLU A 472 -10.80 10.24 22.98
CA GLU A 472 -12.05 9.72 22.45
C GLU A 472 -11.94 9.48 20.94
N LYS A 473 -12.67 8.48 20.44
CA LYS A 473 -12.77 8.23 18.99
C LYS A 473 -13.19 9.51 18.25
N GLY A 474 -12.45 9.86 17.19
CA GLY A 474 -12.74 11.04 16.36
C GLY A 474 -12.18 12.36 16.88
N ASP A 475 -11.37 12.35 17.93
CA ASP A 475 -10.74 13.55 18.46
C ASP A 475 -9.42 13.94 17.76
N TYR A 476 -8.94 13.06 16.86
CA TYR A 476 -7.67 13.22 16.10
C TYR A 476 -6.43 13.40 16.99
N THR A 477 -6.53 13.07 18.28
CA THR A 477 -5.38 13.17 19.19
C THR A 477 -4.39 12.04 18.98
N GLU A 478 -3.11 12.33 19.17
CA GLU A 478 -2.08 11.28 19.26
C GLU A 478 -2.35 10.35 20.45
N SER A 479 -2.95 10.88 21.52
CA SER A 479 -3.38 10.10 22.68
C SER A 479 -4.39 9.00 22.31
N TYR A 480 -5.38 9.31 21.45
CA TYR A 480 -6.32 8.30 20.98
C TYR A 480 -5.67 7.30 20.02
N GLN A 481 -4.77 7.76 19.16
CA GLN A 481 -4.02 6.85 18.28
C GLN A 481 -3.23 5.81 19.11
N CYS A 482 -2.69 6.20 20.27
CA CYS A 482 -2.09 5.24 21.21
C CYS A 482 -3.10 4.23 21.72
N VAL A 483 -4.28 4.66 22.18
CA VAL A 483 -5.35 3.76 22.67
C VAL A 483 -5.76 2.76 21.60
N TYR A 484 -5.98 3.25 20.38
CA TYR A 484 -6.34 2.42 19.22
C TYR A 484 -5.28 1.34 18.97
N HIS A 485 -4.03 1.74 18.79
CA HIS A 485 -2.96 0.82 18.45
C HIS A 485 -2.55 -0.11 19.59
N GLU A 486 -2.68 0.29 20.86
CA GLU A 486 -2.47 -0.59 22.02
C GLU A 486 -3.44 -1.77 22.00
N HIS A 487 -4.73 -1.51 21.74
CA HIS A 487 -5.72 -2.57 21.61
C HIS A 487 -5.38 -3.51 20.45
N ILE A 488 -5.14 -2.95 19.25
CA ILE A 488 -4.88 -3.74 18.04
C ILE A 488 -3.58 -4.53 18.14
N ALA A 489 -2.49 -3.96 18.65
CA ALA A 489 -1.23 -4.67 18.82
C ALA A 489 -1.37 -5.88 19.74
N LYS A 490 -2.10 -5.72 20.87
CA LYS A 490 -2.41 -6.81 21.80
C LYS A 490 -3.30 -7.87 21.13
N MET A 491 -4.31 -7.45 20.41
CA MET A 491 -5.24 -8.32 19.66
C MET A 491 -4.48 -9.19 18.65
N ILE A 492 -3.60 -8.60 17.85
CA ILE A 492 -2.76 -9.30 16.85
C ILE A 492 -1.80 -10.27 17.53
N ALA A 493 -1.15 -9.86 18.63
CA ALA A 493 -0.22 -10.73 19.36
C ALA A 493 -0.88 -12.01 19.88
N ALA A 494 -2.17 -11.95 20.19
CA ALA A 494 -2.96 -13.11 20.63
C ALA A 494 -3.43 -14.03 19.47
N ARG A 495 -3.23 -13.61 18.19
CA ARG A 495 -3.73 -14.32 16.99
C ARG A 495 -2.61 -14.61 16.00
N PRO A 496 -1.67 -15.53 16.29
CA PRO A 496 -0.54 -15.85 15.44
C PRO A 496 -0.97 -16.40 14.06
N TRP A 497 -2.18 -16.92 13.94
CA TRP A 497 -2.76 -17.42 12.70
C TRP A 497 -3.15 -16.33 11.69
N LEU A 498 -3.20 -15.05 12.08
CA LEU A 498 -3.27 -13.96 11.12
C LEU A 498 -2.00 -13.96 10.27
N TRP A 499 -2.12 -14.37 8.99
CA TRP A 499 -0.94 -14.62 8.16
C TRP A 499 -0.12 -13.36 7.88
N ALA A 500 -0.77 -12.20 7.80
CA ALA A 500 -0.11 -10.91 7.64
C ALA A 500 -0.94 -9.80 8.29
N THR A 501 -0.28 -8.82 8.88
CA THR A 501 -0.91 -7.63 9.44
C THR A 501 -0.12 -6.38 9.05
N HIS A 502 -0.81 -5.36 8.53
CA HIS A 502 -0.19 -4.15 8.01
C HIS A 502 -0.89 -2.92 8.58
N VAL A 503 -0.17 -2.13 9.36
CA VAL A 503 -0.67 -0.83 9.83
C VAL A 503 -0.95 0.08 8.64
N TRP A 504 -2.09 0.71 8.61
CA TRP A 504 -2.39 1.80 7.72
C TRP A 504 -2.21 3.14 8.44
N ASN A 505 -1.15 3.84 8.25
CA ASN A 505 -0.04 3.66 7.31
C ASN A 505 1.29 3.85 8.05
N MET A 506 2.42 3.56 7.43
CA MET A 506 3.73 3.89 8.03
C MET A 506 3.93 5.39 8.13
N PHE A 507 3.61 6.11 7.05
CA PHE A 507 3.76 7.55 6.94
C PHE A 507 2.41 8.21 6.66
N ASP A 508 2.19 9.41 7.17
CA ASP A 508 1.16 10.29 6.65
C ASP A 508 1.45 10.51 5.16
N PHE A 509 0.42 10.67 4.34
CA PHE A 509 0.54 10.77 2.89
C PHE A 509 -0.50 11.73 2.30
N ALA A 510 -0.30 12.13 1.03
CA ALA A 510 -1.22 13.03 0.38
C ALA A 510 -2.52 12.34 -0.05
N ALA A 511 -3.60 12.98 0.32
CA ALA A 511 -4.95 12.71 -0.13
C ALA A 511 -5.66 14.06 -0.29
N ASP A 512 -5.51 14.69 -1.45
CA ASP A 512 -5.85 16.09 -1.66
C ASP A 512 -7.33 16.43 -1.37
N GLY A 513 -8.21 15.44 -1.48
CA GLY A 513 -9.62 15.59 -1.13
C GLY A 513 -9.92 15.58 0.37
N ARG A 514 -8.94 15.34 1.25
CA ARG A 514 -9.17 15.32 2.70
C ARG A 514 -9.06 16.70 3.33
N ASP A 515 -10.00 17.00 4.22
CA ASP A 515 -10.03 18.20 5.07
C ASP A 515 -10.47 17.81 6.49
N GLU A 516 -9.61 17.07 7.19
CA GLU A 516 -9.92 16.48 8.49
C GLU A 516 -8.75 16.66 9.47
N GLY A 517 -9.03 16.60 10.78
CA GLY A 517 -8.00 16.56 11.82
C GLY A 517 -7.09 17.80 11.86
N GLY A 518 -7.58 18.97 11.38
CA GLY A 518 -6.82 20.21 11.35
C GLY A 518 -5.73 20.27 10.28
N LYS A 519 -5.77 19.36 9.28
CA LYS A 519 -4.88 19.38 8.12
C LYS A 519 -5.67 19.25 6.83
N HIS A 520 -5.16 19.88 5.77
CA HIS A 520 -5.71 19.84 4.43
C HIS A 520 -4.82 18.93 3.56
N GLY A 521 -5.43 18.11 2.72
CA GLY A 521 -4.74 17.29 1.73
C GLY A 521 -3.90 16.14 2.29
N GLU A 522 -4.03 15.77 3.56
CA GLU A 522 -3.27 14.70 4.20
C GLU A 522 -4.16 13.62 4.83
N ASN A 523 -3.83 12.35 4.61
CA ASN A 523 -4.25 11.24 5.46
C ASN A 523 -3.26 11.15 6.63
N GLN A 524 -3.76 11.22 7.86
CA GLN A 524 -2.95 11.35 9.08
C GLN A 524 -2.83 10.05 9.88
N LYS A 525 -3.11 8.88 9.26
CA LYS A 525 -3.00 7.57 9.92
C LYS A 525 -1.56 7.07 10.03
N GLY A 526 -0.59 7.79 9.49
CA GLY A 526 0.82 7.45 9.61
C GLY A 526 1.29 7.32 11.06
N LEU A 527 2.21 6.39 11.29
CA LEU A 527 2.97 6.31 12.54
C LEU A 527 4.11 7.35 12.58
N VAL A 528 4.43 7.91 11.40
CA VAL A 528 5.43 8.95 11.18
C VAL A 528 4.81 10.02 10.29
N THR A 529 5.14 11.29 10.53
CA THR A 529 4.62 12.42 9.75
C THR A 529 5.07 12.37 8.29
N PHE A 530 4.31 13.03 7.40
CA PHE A 530 4.51 13.04 5.95
C PHE A 530 5.91 13.49 5.52
N ASP A 531 6.53 14.39 6.29
CA ASP A 531 7.90 14.87 6.08
C ASP A 531 9.00 13.98 6.70
N ARG A 532 8.64 12.86 7.33
CA ARG A 532 9.49 11.89 8.05
C ARG A 532 10.20 12.45 9.30
N LYS A 533 9.87 13.67 9.74
CA LYS A 533 10.58 14.33 10.83
C LYS A 533 10.15 13.90 12.23
N LEU A 534 8.91 13.44 12.36
CA LEU A 534 8.35 13.12 13.66
C LEU A 534 7.76 11.70 13.67
N LYS A 535 8.26 10.87 14.56
CA LYS A 535 7.68 9.57 14.92
C LYS A 535 6.62 9.82 15.99
N LYS A 536 5.38 9.43 15.73
CA LYS A 536 4.28 9.50 16.70
C LYS A 536 4.46 8.41 17.77
N ASP A 537 3.86 8.58 18.94
CA ASP A 537 4.03 7.63 20.04
C ASP A 537 3.72 6.18 19.65
N PRO A 538 2.68 5.84 18.84
CA PRO A 538 2.42 4.46 18.42
C PRO A 538 3.54 3.80 17.60
N PHE A 539 4.44 4.55 16.96
CA PHE A 539 5.64 3.99 16.37
C PHE A 539 6.46 3.19 17.40
N TYR A 540 6.62 3.75 18.60
CA TYR A 540 7.37 3.11 19.69
C TYR A 540 6.60 1.97 20.35
N LEU A 541 5.28 1.98 20.29
CA LEU A 541 4.47 0.83 20.69
C LEU A 541 4.81 -0.38 19.83
N TYR A 542 4.79 -0.23 18.50
CA TYR A 542 5.16 -1.32 17.59
C TYR A 542 6.63 -1.69 17.71
N LYS A 543 7.53 -0.73 17.95
CA LYS A 543 8.93 -1.02 18.29
C LYS A 543 9.03 -1.90 19.54
N ALA A 544 8.18 -1.69 20.55
CA ALA A 544 8.15 -2.55 21.74
C ALA A 544 7.70 -3.97 21.43
N TYR A 545 6.79 -4.16 20.47
CA TYR A 545 6.30 -5.49 20.08
C TYR A 545 7.24 -6.22 19.11
N TRP A 546 7.94 -5.51 18.22
CA TRP A 546 8.59 -6.12 17.07
C TRP A 546 10.11 -6.05 17.10
N SER A 547 10.69 -4.99 17.69
CA SER A 547 12.15 -4.81 17.73
C SER A 547 12.81 -5.64 18.82
N LYS A 548 13.98 -6.17 18.50
CA LYS A 548 14.88 -6.83 19.45
C LYS A 548 15.83 -5.84 20.16
N GLU A 549 15.92 -4.59 19.64
CA GLU A 549 16.74 -3.55 20.23
C GLU A 549 16.12 -3.02 21.53
N PRO A 550 16.82 -3.07 22.66
CA PRO A 550 16.29 -2.56 23.92
C PRO A 550 16.13 -1.04 23.89
N PHE A 551 14.99 -0.55 24.37
CA PHE A 551 14.71 0.88 24.46
C PHE A 551 13.66 1.21 25.52
N VAL A 552 13.55 2.50 25.85
CA VAL A 552 12.51 3.10 26.69
C VAL A 552 12.00 4.36 26.00
N HIS A 553 10.70 4.51 25.87
CA HIS A 553 10.06 5.70 25.31
C HIS A 553 8.93 6.21 26.20
N LEU A 554 9.03 7.46 26.65
CA LEU A 554 7.96 8.17 27.32
C LEU A 554 7.01 8.76 26.30
N CYS A 555 5.74 8.36 26.34
CA CYS A 555 4.67 8.93 25.55
C CYS A 555 4.27 10.33 26.04
N GLY A 556 3.63 11.12 25.17
CA GLY A 556 3.08 12.40 25.51
C GLY A 556 4.15 13.51 25.67
N SER A 557 5.27 13.41 24.96
CA SER A 557 6.30 14.46 24.95
C SER A 557 5.77 15.80 24.41
N ARG A 558 4.72 15.77 23.61
CA ARG A 558 3.99 16.91 23.06
C ARG A 558 2.82 17.38 23.91
N TYR A 559 2.36 16.56 24.85
CA TYR A 559 1.35 16.89 25.85
C TYR A 559 2.00 17.50 27.09
N VAL A 560 2.55 18.73 26.95
CA VAL A 560 3.30 19.41 28.01
C VAL A 560 2.37 20.01 29.06
N ASP A 561 1.40 20.83 28.64
CA ASP A 561 0.44 21.50 29.53
C ASP A 561 -0.69 20.56 29.89
N ARG A 562 -0.82 20.24 31.17
CA ARG A 562 -1.80 19.29 31.70
C ARG A 562 -2.66 19.92 32.78
N ALA A 563 -3.97 19.86 32.60
CA ALA A 563 -4.93 20.48 33.54
C ALA A 563 -5.38 19.56 34.68
N GLU A 564 -5.14 18.26 34.56
CA GLU A 564 -5.44 17.28 35.58
C GLU A 564 -4.47 17.35 36.78
N ASP A 565 -4.94 17.10 37.99
CA ASP A 565 -4.09 17.07 39.21
C ASP A 565 -3.25 15.80 39.32
N VAL A 566 -3.75 14.72 38.76
CA VAL A 566 -3.07 13.43 38.61
C VAL A 566 -3.05 13.08 37.14
N THR A 567 -1.85 13.01 36.57
CA THR A 567 -1.69 12.73 35.14
C THR A 567 -1.24 11.30 34.91
N GLU A 568 -1.73 10.70 33.84
CA GLU A 568 -1.23 9.42 33.37
C GLU A 568 0.10 9.62 32.66
N ILE A 569 1.11 8.87 33.05
CA ILE A 569 2.39 8.75 32.37
C ILE A 569 2.49 7.35 31.78
N LYS A 570 2.62 7.28 30.46
CA LYS A 570 2.71 6.03 29.71
C LYS A 570 4.11 5.86 29.15
N VAL A 571 4.63 4.63 29.22
CA VAL A 571 5.95 4.28 28.71
C VAL A 571 5.83 3.05 27.82
N TYR A 572 6.41 3.10 26.64
CA TYR A 572 6.60 1.94 25.78
C TYR A 572 8.04 1.43 25.88
N SER A 573 8.17 0.12 26.10
CA SER A 573 9.47 -0.52 26.20
C SER A 573 9.37 -2.03 25.95
N ASN A 574 10.40 -2.63 25.38
CA ASN A 574 10.54 -4.08 25.25
C ASN A 574 11.37 -4.68 26.43
N LEU A 575 11.69 -3.88 27.44
CA LEU A 575 12.39 -4.32 28.65
C LEU A 575 11.38 -4.69 29.75
N PRO A 576 11.72 -5.65 30.64
CA PRO A 576 10.76 -6.24 31.57
C PRO A 576 10.42 -5.36 32.79
N GLU A 577 11.15 -4.26 32.98
CA GLU A 577 11.00 -3.39 34.15
C GLU A 577 11.30 -1.94 33.77
N VAL A 578 10.51 -1.00 34.24
CA VAL A 578 10.69 0.45 34.05
C VAL A 578 10.57 1.18 35.38
N SER A 579 11.52 2.03 35.70
CA SER A 579 11.53 2.97 36.84
C SER A 579 11.18 4.36 36.39
N LEU A 580 10.18 4.98 37.03
CA LEU A 580 9.77 6.37 36.78
C LEU A 580 10.37 7.30 37.81
N TYR A 581 10.93 8.41 37.35
CA TYR A 581 11.49 9.49 38.16
C TYR A 581 10.76 10.81 37.88
N LYS A 582 10.51 11.59 38.92
CA LYS A 582 10.02 12.97 38.84
C LYS A 582 11.07 13.88 39.49
N ASP A 583 11.57 14.86 38.73
CA ASP A 583 12.61 15.80 39.17
C ASP A 583 13.85 15.09 39.77
N GLY A 584 14.23 13.96 39.18
CA GLY A 584 15.35 13.15 39.65
C GLY A 584 15.07 12.23 40.84
N GLN A 585 13.89 12.27 41.41
CA GLN A 585 13.49 11.38 42.51
C GLN A 585 12.68 10.19 41.98
N LEU A 586 13.04 8.98 42.43
CA LEU A 586 12.32 7.77 42.08
C LEU A 586 10.88 7.83 42.61
N VAL A 587 9.91 7.65 41.71
CA VAL A 587 8.50 7.58 42.03
C VAL A 587 8.06 6.14 42.26
N GLU A 588 8.28 5.30 41.24
CA GLU A 588 7.85 3.89 41.27
C GLU A 588 8.66 3.08 40.25
N THR A 589 8.83 1.79 40.53
CA THR A 589 9.35 0.81 39.55
C THR A 589 8.27 -0.22 39.27
N ARG A 590 8.00 -0.45 37.98
CA ARG A 590 7.01 -1.44 37.53
C ARG A 590 7.65 -2.51 36.67
N LYS A 591 7.23 -3.75 36.91
CA LYS A 591 7.48 -4.87 36.02
C LYS A 591 6.27 -5.02 35.09
N GLY A 592 6.52 -5.33 33.86
CA GLY A 592 5.48 -5.44 32.85
C GLY A 592 6.02 -5.86 31.50
N ASP A 593 5.21 -5.66 30.48
CA ASP A 593 5.56 -5.96 29.09
C ASP A 593 4.92 -4.94 28.15
N LYS A 594 5.73 -4.34 27.29
CA LYS A 594 5.37 -3.39 26.23
C LYS A 594 4.81 -2.05 26.69
N VAL A 595 3.79 -2.02 27.54
CA VAL A 595 3.09 -0.80 27.99
C VAL A 595 3.14 -0.70 29.50
N PHE A 596 3.72 0.40 30.02
CA PHE A 596 3.82 0.68 31.46
C PHE A 596 3.09 1.99 31.72
N THR A 597 2.13 1.98 32.64
CA THR A 597 1.29 3.13 32.97
C THR A 597 1.47 3.51 34.44
N PHE A 598 1.68 4.80 34.71
CA PHE A 598 1.85 5.37 36.05
C PHE A 598 0.86 6.50 36.25
N GLN A 599 0.37 6.65 37.48
CA GLN A 599 -0.47 7.77 37.89
C GLN A 599 0.40 8.73 38.72
N LEU A 600 0.58 9.96 38.24
CA LEU A 600 1.53 10.91 38.81
C LEU A 600 0.86 12.22 39.23
N PRO A 601 0.85 12.60 40.51
CA PRO A 601 0.44 13.91 40.95
C PRO A 601 1.41 14.99 40.44
N ILE A 602 0.87 16.07 39.86
CA ILE A 602 1.63 17.22 39.35
C ILE A 602 1.13 18.53 39.92
N THR A 603 2.06 19.47 40.17
CA THR A 603 1.74 20.77 40.81
C THR A 603 2.38 21.99 40.14
N GLY A 604 3.10 21.78 39.05
CA GLY A 604 3.83 22.81 38.31
C GLY A 604 4.63 22.20 37.20
N LYS A 605 5.79 22.74 36.91
CA LYS A 605 6.73 22.19 35.90
C LYS A 605 7.54 21.07 36.49
N HIS A 606 7.54 19.93 35.84
CA HIS A 606 8.29 18.75 36.23
C HIS A 606 9.04 18.15 35.05
N SER A 607 10.23 17.60 35.35
CA SER A 607 10.94 16.70 34.46
C SER A 607 10.57 15.27 34.82
N ILE A 608 10.03 14.51 33.87
CA ILE A 608 9.67 13.11 34.06
C ILE A 608 10.66 12.27 33.27
N GLU A 609 11.26 11.30 33.91
CA GLU A 609 12.23 10.40 33.31
C GLU A 609 11.83 8.95 33.55
N ALA A 610 11.83 8.13 32.49
CA ALA A 610 11.70 6.70 32.59
C ALA A 610 13.05 6.04 32.30
N ARG A 611 13.45 5.05 33.13
CA ARG A 611 14.69 4.31 32.98
C ARG A 611 14.48 2.81 33.05
N SER A 612 15.25 2.08 32.23
CA SER A 612 15.41 0.64 32.34
C SER A 612 16.82 0.26 31.91
N GLY A 613 17.64 -0.24 32.84
CA GLY A 613 19.06 -0.46 32.60
C GLY A 613 19.79 0.83 32.19
N GLU A 614 20.45 0.81 31.04
CA GLU A 614 21.15 1.96 30.47
C GLU A 614 20.28 2.87 29.60
N HIS A 615 19.02 2.49 29.39
CA HIS A 615 18.09 3.21 28.51
C HIS A 615 17.23 4.17 29.32
N SER A 616 17.05 5.37 28.80
CA SER A 616 16.19 6.38 29.41
C SER A 616 15.47 7.24 28.37
N SER A 617 14.34 7.81 28.79
CA SER A 617 13.58 8.79 28.04
C SER A 617 13.09 9.87 28.99
N VAL A 618 13.06 11.13 28.55
CA VAL A 618 12.70 12.29 29.38
C VAL A 618 11.64 13.11 28.65
N ILE A 619 10.62 13.54 29.39
CA ILE A 619 9.62 14.51 28.92
C ILE A 619 9.47 15.63 29.95
N LEU A 620 8.89 16.74 29.54
CA LEU A 620 8.48 17.83 30.41
C LEU A 620 6.97 17.86 30.53
N VAL A 621 6.48 18.04 31.75
CA VAL A 621 5.05 18.28 32.03
C VAL A 621 4.91 19.58 32.81
N ASN A 622 3.79 20.28 32.57
CA ASN A 622 3.48 21.55 33.20
C ASN A 622 2.01 21.55 33.66
N LYS A 623 1.77 21.57 34.95
CA LYS A 623 0.41 21.69 35.49
C LYS A 623 -0.13 23.09 35.19
N VAL A 624 -1.27 23.16 34.55
CA VAL A 624 -2.00 24.42 34.22
C VAL A 624 -3.39 24.39 34.84
N ASP A 625 -4.00 25.57 34.99
CA ASP A 625 -5.33 25.71 35.62
C ASP A 625 -6.49 25.29 34.72
N ALA A 626 -6.28 25.35 33.40
CA ALA A 626 -7.28 25.00 32.39
C ALA A 626 -6.60 24.25 31.21
N PRO A 627 -7.35 23.39 30.52
CA PRO A 627 -6.83 22.70 29.32
C PRO A 627 -6.32 23.69 28.28
N ASN A 628 -5.16 23.39 27.68
CA ASN A 628 -4.61 24.17 26.59
C ASN A 628 -5.50 23.99 25.34
N PRO A 629 -6.13 25.07 24.82
CA PRO A 629 -7.05 24.96 23.68
C PRO A 629 -6.36 24.47 22.40
N ASP A 630 -5.05 24.66 22.25
CA ASP A 630 -4.31 24.24 21.07
C ASP A 630 -4.20 22.70 20.95
N TYR A 631 -4.52 21.96 22.01
CA TYR A 631 -4.51 20.49 22.02
C TYR A 631 -5.81 19.86 21.54
N ALA A 632 -6.84 20.66 21.29
CA ALA A 632 -8.12 20.18 20.82
C ALA A 632 -8.50 20.85 19.48
N MET A 633 -9.20 20.11 18.66
CA MET A 633 -9.78 20.64 17.42
C MET A 633 -10.94 21.59 17.74
N ASP A 634 -10.97 22.80 17.13
CA ASP A 634 -12.00 23.82 17.39
C ASP A 634 -13.41 23.39 16.94
N ASN A 635 -13.50 22.53 15.92
CA ASN A 635 -14.77 21.99 15.41
C ASN A 635 -14.63 20.48 15.27
N ARG A 636 -15.14 19.70 16.23
CA ARG A 636 -15.25 18.26 16.11
C ARG A 636 -16.29 17.94 15.03
N LYS A 637 -15.83 17.59 13.83
CA LYS A 637 -16.64 16.90 12.83
C LYS A 637 -16.59 15.41 13.10
N ASN A 638 -17.65 14.67 12.78
CA ASN A 638 -17.58 13.22 12.78
C ASN A 638 -16.50 12.76 11.81
N VAL A 639 -15.80 11.70 12.18
CA VAL A 639 -14.81 11.07 11.28
C VAL A 639 -15.56 10.52 10.09
N THR A 640 -15.30 11.10 8.92
CA THR A 640 -15.90 10.65 7.66
C THR A 640 -14.96 9.73 6.92
N ASN A 641 -15.52 8.72 6.28
CA ASN A 641 -14.74 7.91 5.38
C ASN A 641 -14.44 8.75 4.11
N TRP A 642 -13.28 8.57 3.50
CA TRP A 642 -12.79 9.37 2.37
C TRP A 642 -13.72 9.40 1.13
N PHE A 643 -14.63 8.44 1.00
CA PHE A 643 -15.62 8.39 -0.06
C PHE A 643 -16.93 9.14 0.28
N ASP A 644 -17.01 9.78 1.45
CA ASP A 644 -18.15 10.52 1.89
C ASP A 644 -18.13 11.97 1.35
N GLY A 645 -19.29 12.48 0.87
CA GLY A 645 -19.43 13.86 0.44
C GLY A 645 -19.70 14.81 1.62
N GLU A 646 -19.73 16.12 1.35
CA GLU A 646 -20.21 17.10 2.34
C GLU A 646 -21.69 16.85 2.67
N LEU A 647 -21.99 16.66 3.95
CA LEU A 647 -23.30 16.37 4.47
C LEU A 647 -23.64 17.35 5.60
N ASP A 648 -24.91 17.73 5.69
CA ASP A 648 -25.41 18.43 6.88
C ASP A 648 -25.59 17.40 8.01
N GLU A 649 -24.68 17.41 8.99
CA GLU A 649 -24.66 16.46 10.10
C GLU A 649 -25.86 16.58 11.06
N SER A 650 -26.56 17.71 11.04
CA SER A 650 -27.81 17.90 11.80
C SER A 650 -28.98 17.15 11.16
N CYS A 651 -28.84 16.71 9.93
CA CYS A 651 -29.82 15.95 9.16
C CYS A 651 -29.39 14.47 8.99
N TRP A 652 -30.36 13.62 8.78
CA TRP A 652 -30.10 12.22 8.43
C TRP A 652 -29.44 12.10 7.06
N SER A 653 -28.56 11.11 6.92
CA SER A 653 -27.85 10.83 5.66
C SER A 653 -27.72 9.33 5.44
N VAL A 654 -27.37 8.93 4.24
CA VAL A 654 -27.06 7.52 3.93
C VAL A 654 -25.82 7.02 4.69
N LYS A 655 -25.04 7.93 5.28
CA LYS A 655 -23.86 7.63 6.10
C LYS A 655 -24.18 7.29 7.55
N ASP A 656 -25.41 7.54 7.96
CA ASP A 656 -25.83 7.25 9.34
C ASP A 656 -26.00 5.75 9.55
N ASN A 657 -25.85 5.36 10.83
CA ASN A 657 -25.99 3.98 11.24
C ASN A 657 -27.38 3.43 10.92
N MET A 658 -27.43 2.30 10.25
CA MET A 658 -28.69 1.69 9.80
C MET A 658 -29.66 1.36 10.96
N ALA A 659 -29.14 0.85 12.07
CA ALA A 659 -29.98 0.54 13.23
C ALA A 659 -30.56 1.80 13.88
N ALA A 660 -29.76 2.85 14.03
CA ALA A 660 -30.21 4.13 14.56
C ALA A 660 -31.25 4.78 13.65
N ALA A 661 -31.00 4.79 12.35
CA ALA A 661 -31.92 5.35 11.36
C ALA A 661 -33.25 4.55 11.27
N THR A 662 -33.20 3.23 11.40
CA THR A 662 -34.40 2.38 11.43
C THR A 662 -35.24 2.62 12.67
N ALA A 663 -34.63 2.99 13.79
CA ALA A 663 -35.33 3.31 15.04
C ALA A 663 -35.97 4.71 15.03
N ASP A 664 -35.55 5.61 14.13
CA ASP A 664 -36.08 6.95 14.01
C ASP A 664 -37.51 6.94 13.44
N PRO A 665 -38.47 7.67 14.03
CA PRO A 665 -39.87 7.66 13.60
C PRO A 665 -40.11 8.31 12.23
N LYS A 666 -39.21 9.17 11.75
CA LYS A 666 -39.31 9.83 10.44
C LYS A 666 -38.61 9.02 9.34
N VAL A 667 -37.44 8.45 9.66
CA VAL A 667 -36.58 7.74 8.69
C VAL A 667 -36.92 6.24 8.60
N GLY A 668 -37.25 5.60 9.72
CA GLY A 668 -37.57 4.18 9.79
C GLY A 668 -38.62 3.70 8.76
N PRO A 669 -39.75 4.42 8.59
CA PRO A 669 -40.75 4.07 7.56
C PRO A 669 -40.20 4.14 6.13
N ILE A 670 -39.31 5.06 5.81
CA ILE A 670 -38.66 5.21 4.49
C ILE A 670 -37.78 4.00 4.21
N LEU A 671 -36.93 3.65 5.16
CA LEU A 671 -36.00 2.51 5.05
C LEU A 671 -36.77 1.19 4.98
N LYS A 672 -37.86 1.05 5.74
CA LYS A 672 -38.74 -0.11 5.67
C LYS A 672 -39.37 -0.29 4.30
N GLN A 673 -39.84 0.80 3.69
CA GLN A 673 -40.44 0.74 2.34
C GLN A 673 -39.42 0.27 1.30
N ILE A 674 -38.12 0.69 1.43
CA ILE A 674 -37.05 0.25 0.54
C ILE A 674 -36.75 -1.24 0.79
N SER A 675 -36.63 -1.64 2.08
CA SER A 675 -36.42 -3.03 2.46
C SER A 675 -37.52 -3.95 1.99
N ASP A 676 -38.80 -3.53 2.11
CA ASP A 676 -39.95 -4.32 1.67
C ASP A 676 -39.96 -4.49 0.14
N LYS A 677 -39.58 -3.46 -0.63
CA LYS A 677 -39.39 -3.56 -2.09
C LYS A 677 -38.26 -4.52 -2.46
N ALA A 678 -37.13 -4.44 -1.77
CA ALA A 678 -35.99 -5.33 -2.01
C ALA A 678 -36.33 -6.79 -1.62
N ALA A 679 -37.07 -7.01 -0.54
CA ALA A 679 -37.53 -8.31 -0.12
C ALA A 679 -38.52 -8.92 -1.11
N ALA A 680 -39.43 -8.12 -1.66
CA ALA A 680 -40.37 -8.57 -2.67
C ALA A 680 -39.69 -8.99 -3.99
N ALA A 681 -38.55 -8.35 -4.31
CA ALA A 681 -37.73 -8.71 -5.49
C ALA A 681 -36.94 -10.02 -5.29
N ARG A 682 -36.67 -10.42 -4.03
CA ARG A 682 -35.84 -11.59 -3.68
C ARG A 682 -36.66 -12.87 -3.37
N GLY A 683 -38.00 -12.82 -3.36
CA GLY A 683 -38.85 -13.97 -3.21
C GLY A 683 -38.67 -14.80 -1.93
N ASP A 684 -38.65 -16.13 -2.05
CA ASP A 684 -38.65 -17.07 -0.91
C ASP A 684 -37.43 -16.97 0.06
N VAL A 685 -36.36 -16.34 -0.37
CA VAL A 685 -35.16 -16.14 0.48
C VAL A 685 -35.46 -15.19 1.65
N ALA A 686 -36.32 -14.19 1.44
CA ALA A 686 -36.71 -13.25 2.49
C ALA A 686 -37.59 -13.90 3.57
N ALA A 687 -38.42 -14.90 3.18
CA ALA A 687 -39.24 -15.67 4.13
C ALA A 687 -38.37 -16.58 5.01
N ALA A 688 -37.36 -17.22 4.43
CA ALA A 688 -36.47 -18.12 5.18
C ALA A 688 -35.63 -17.39 6.25
N VAL A 689 -35.32 -16.10 6.06
CA VAL A 689 -34.62 -15.27 7.03
C VAL A 689 -35.51 -14.93 8.22
N LYS A 690 -36.78 -14.63 7.99
CA LYS A 690 -37.74 -14.22 9.05
C LYS A 690 -38.01 -15.32 10.08
N ASP A 691 -37.89 -16.58 9.68
CA ASP A 691 -38.16 -17.74 10.53
C ASP A 691 -36.92 -18.32 11.22
N ASN A 692 -35.73 -17.69 11.01
CA ASN A 692 -34.48 -18.12 11.63
C ASN A 692 -33.95 -17.08 12.63
N PRO A 693 -34.14 -17.32 13.96
CA PRO A 693 -33.71 -16.36 14.99
C PRO A 693 -32.21 -16.02 14.98
N ALA A 694 -31.36 -16.96 14.56
CA ALA A 694 -29.91 -16.74 14.47
C ALA A 694 -29.55 -15.80 13.32
N LEU A 695 -30.25 -15.92 12.18
CA LEU A 695 -30.10 -15.03 11.03
C LEU A 695 -30.64 -13.63 11.33
N VAL A 696 -31.76 -13.53 12.03
CA VAL A 696 -32.33 -12.25 12.49
C VAL A 696 -31.34 -11.54 13.44
N ALA A 697 -30.78 -12.26 14.41
CA ALA A 697 -29.79 -11.70 15.32
C ALA A 697 -28.47 -11.31 14.61
N MET A 698 -28.09 -12.01 13.55
CA MET A 698 -26.95 -11.65 12.69
C MET A 698 -27.24 -10.38 11.91
N MET A 699 -28.43 -10.26 11.32
CA MET A 699 -28.86 -9.05 10.59
C MET A 699 -28.96 -7.84 11.51
N GLU A 700 -29.50 -8.00 12.72
CA GLU A 700 -29.54 -6.90 13.71
C GLU A 700 -28.13 -6.46 14.12
N ARG A 701 -27.18 -7.39 14.25
CA ARG A 701 -25.77 -7.05 14.50
C ARG A 701 -25.14 -6.36 13.31
N ALA A 702 -25.42 -6.80 12.09
CA ALA A 702 -24.97 -6.17 10.88
C ALA A 702 -25.53 -4.73 10.75
N MET A 703 -26.82 -4.52 11.01
CA MET A 703 -27.44 -3.19 11.00
C MET A 703 -26.81 -2.22 12.03
N ARG A 704 -26.36 -2.73 13.17
CA ARG A 704 -25.63 -1.90 14.17
C ARG A 704 -24.23 -1.51 13.74
N ARG A 705 -23.65 -2.20 12.74
CA ARG A 705 -22.28 -2.01 12.24
C ARG A 705 -22.25 -1.26 10.91
N MET A 706 -23.37 -1.18 10.19
CA MET A 706 -23.44 -0.68 8.83
C MET A 706 -24.13 0.66 8.73
N THR A 707 -23.70 1.46 7.75
CA THR A 707 -24.42 2.63 7.32
C THR A 707 -25.58 2.24 6.39
N ILE A 708 -26.54 3.14 6.21
CA ILE A 708 -27.62 2.96 5.23
C ILE A 708 -27.04 2.70 3.85
N GLU A 709 -26.04 3.47 3.44
CA GLU A 709 -25.36 3.33 2.14
C GLU A 709 -24.75 1.95 1.97
N SER A 710 -24.02 1.46 2.97
CA SER A 710 -23.39 0.13 2.95
C SER A 710 -24.41 -0.96 2.71
N MET A 711 -25.57 -0.89 3.39
CA MET A 711 -26.64 -1.86 3.19
C MET A 711 -27.27 -1.78 1.80
N LEU A 712 -27.46 -0.57 1.28
CA LEU A 712 -28.03 -0.36 -0.05
C LEU A 712 -27.07 -0.88 -1.14
N MET A 713 -25.77 -0.64 -1.02
CA MET A 713 -24.77 -1.17 -1.95
C MET A 713 -24.78 -2.70 -1.96
N GLN A 714 -24.82 -3.34 -0.79
CA GLN A 714 -24.92 -4.80 -0.69
C GLN A 714 -26.23 -5.34 -1.26
N ALA A 715 -27.29 -4.56 -1.17
CA ALA A 715 -28.59 -4.89 -1.79
C ALA A 715 -28.61 -4.68 -3.32
N GLY A 716 -27.53 -4.14 -3.90
CA GLY A 716 -27.41 -3.90 -5.34
C GLY A 716 -28.07 -2.60 -5.81
N ALA A 717 -28.26 -1.63 -4.90
CA ALA A 717 -28.75 -0.30 -5.28
C ALA A 717 -27.72 0.43 -6.15
N SER A 718 -28.22 1.18 -7.14
CA SER A 718 -27.35 2.00 -7.97
C SER A 718 -26.85 3.24 -7.20
N GLU A 719 -25.74 3.82 -7.64
CA GLU A 719 -25.21 5.06 -7.06
C GLU A 719 -26.24 6.20 -7.11
N GLU A 720 -27.05 6.26 -8.18
CA GLU A 720 -28.10 7.28 -8.31
C GLU A 720 -29.25 7.05 -7.32
N ASP A 721 -29.65 5.79 -7.06
CA ASP A 721 -30.64 5.49 -6.03
C ASP A 721 -30.17 5.90 -4.65
N ILE A 722 -28.88 5.68 -4.33
CA ILE A 722 -28.25 6.08 -3.07
C ILE A 722 -28.22 7.60 -2.94
N LYS A 723 -27.79 8.32 -3.98
CA LYS A 723 -27.78 9.78 -4.02
C LYS A 723 -29.19 10.36 -3.88
N GLN A 724 -30.18 9.75 -4.50
CA GLN A 724 -31.57 10.19 -4.39
C GLN A 724 -32.11 10.00 -2.97
N LEU A 725 -31.85 8.85 -2.35
CA LEU A 725 -32.21 8.63 -0.95
C LEU A 725 -31.51 9.63 -0.03
N ASN A 726 -30.22 9.87 -0.26
CA ASN A 726 -29.46 10.84 0.55
C ASN A 726 -30.06 12.26 0.49
N ARG A 727 -30.50 12.71 -0.68
CA ARG A 727 -31.21 13.99 -0.84
C ARG A 727 -32.49 14.04 0.02
N VAL A 728 -33.23 12.94 0.12
CA VAL A 728 -34.42 12.84 0.95
C VAL A 728 -34.04 12.89 2.43
N LEU A 729 -33.04 12.14 2.85
CA LEU A 729 -32.59 12.05 4.23
C LEU A 729 -32.00 13.38 4.72
N GLN A 730 -31.25 14.10 3.88
CA GLN A 730 -30.71 15.43 4.18
C GLN A 730 -31.79 16.53 4.36
N GLY A 731 -33.04 16.22 4.08
CA GLY A 731 -34.20 17.04 4.44
C GLY A 731 -34.83 16.71 5.79
N ILE A 732 -34.29 15.74 6.54
CA ILE A 732 -34.86 15.23 7.80
C ILE A 732 -33.87 15.47 8.94
N SER A 733 -34.23 16.38 9.86
CA SER A 733 -33.42 16.65 11.06
C SER A 733 -33.39 15.45 12.00
N LYS A 734 -32.24 15.22 12.65
CA LYS A 734 -32.01 14.19 13.68
C LYS A 734 -32.64 14.52 15.04
N GLU A 735 -33.22 15.71 15.22
CA GLU A 735 -33.92 16.11 16.43
C GLU A 735 -35.35 15.60 16.53
#